data_4bd7edd1a578938d3fabdd57e34d5044
#
_entry.id   4bd7edd1a578938d3fabdd57e34d5044
#
_cell.length_a   1.000
_cell.length_b   1.000
_cell.length_c   1.000
_cell.angle_alpha   90.00
_cell.angle_beta   90.00
_cell.angle_gamma   90.00
#
_symmetry.space_group_name_H-M   'P 1'
#
loop_
_entity.id
_entity.type
_entity.pdbx_description
1 polymer ?
#
loop_
_entity_poly.entity_id
_entity_poly.type
_entity_poly.pdbx_seq_one_letter_code
_entity_poly.pdbx_strand_id
1 'polypeptide(L)'
;MKKLLAILLTVCFMLGVFAACTNDNTPANTNGPEGNNNENPGQTQTNTPVSEGLDLSVSKEPKKDWVTYLTLANEMETFNILYSQNNKELRVLTNCIDGLLSNDNHGNLVPAIAETWGTEDGGKTWTFNLRKGVQWVNMNGEPMQEVKAEDWLVGLEWVLNFHKNEAANTSMPTEMIEGAADYYAYVAGYQDLEIPADADAATKEKLTKDYEKAKAKFEAICENYGLEPVRLTADEAKSMDLTVFKQMVGIEAPDDYTLIYHCVAELPYFATVATYNCLYPAPQALIDELGVDGFYACTNENMWYNGCYTITHYINGNEKVLTKNPLYWDTDCTLFDTVTYKMVESGDVAFQMFQADELDYIELTESNLRTIYNSESNEFHDYIVEARPTKYSYQLHLCWDKRDENGDPDVNWNTAIANENFRLAWYYGLDATPYLARTNFIYPQHCANYCYTMSNLVSFSNGQEYTERVMEKLGISPDGENYARVDAAKAAEYKAKAMAELAAQGVTFPVVADYYIQGSSQTALDTANVLKQLFTDCLGDDFVTLNIKTYISSVAKEVRSPQLASFYINGWGADYGDPQNYLGQETYGMDNAYYSEAYSITRNITDEKLIAVYEEFTNMVNAANAIVGDMDARYEAYADAEKYMIEHALVIPWYKNVLWQVTHVNDYSKIYAPYGIQGDKFKNWETSVDAYTTEDYAKLAEAYAAGTAK
;
A
#
# COMPACT_ATOMS: atom_id res chain seq x y z
N MET A 1 7.52 35.32 2.88
CA MET A 1 8.83 34.66 2.88
C MET A 1 8.82 33.24 3.45
N LYS A 2 8.01 32.86 4.45
CA LYS A 2 7.97 31.46 4.98
C LYS A 2 7.14 30.47 4.15
N LYS A 3 6.32 30.92 3.19
CA LYS A 3 5.56 30.07 2.27
C LYS A 3 6.29 29.76 0.96
N LEU A 4 7.28 30.57 0.58
CA LEU A 4 8.07 30.35 -0.66
C LEU A 4 9.14 29.26 -0.51
N LEU A 5 9.62 29.01 0.70
CA LEU A 5 10.67 27.97 0.91
C LEU A 5 10.15 26.54 0.84
N ALA A 6 8.83 26.36 0.95
CA ALA A 6 8.20 25.04 0.81
C ALA A 6 8.06 24.61 -0.67
N ILE A 7 7.97 25.57 -1.59
CA ILE A 7 7.73 25.32 -3.02
C ILE A 7 9.04 24.95 -3.75
N LEU A 8 10.18 25.51 -3.34
CA LEU A 8 11.46 25.21 -3.99
C LEU A 8 11.99 23.78 -3.76
N LEU A 9 11.50 23.10 -2.73
CA LEU A 9 11.86 21.69 -2.45
C LEU A 9 10.95 20.70 -3.20
N THR A 10 9.82 21.14 -3.73
CA THR A 10 8.83 20.26 -4.35
C THR A 10 9.15 19.92 -5.81
N VAL A 11 9.86 20.78 -6.52
CA VAL A 11 10.14 20.60 -7.96
C VAL A 11 11.32 19.66 -8.25
N CYS A 12 12.26 19.51 -7.29
CA CYS A 12 13.31 18.47 -7.39
C CYS A 12 12.85 17.10 -6.87
N PHE A 13 11.63 16.99 -6.33
CA PHE A 13 11.09 15.80 -5.70
C PHE A 13 9.78 15.31 -6.37
N MET A 14 9.50 15.71 -7.61
CA MET A 14 8.33 15.24 -8.34
C MET A 14 8.46 13.81 -8.90
N LEU A 15 9.42 13.05 -8.41
CA LEU A 15 9.48 11.61 -8.58
C LEU A 15 9.51 10.99 -7.19
N GLY A 16 8.37 10.49 -6.74
CA GLY A 16 8.28 9.57 -5.61
C GLY A 16 8.01 10.16 -4.23
N VAL A 17 6.90 10.83 -4.01
CA VAL A 17 6.37 10.98 -2.66
C VAL A 17 5.11 10.13 -2.51
N PHE A 18 5.30 8.84 -2.38
CA PHE A 18 4.36 8.05 -1.58
C PHE A 18 4.87 8.11 -0.13
N ALA A 19 4.14 8.80 0.70
CA ALA A 19 4.37 8.80 2.12
C ALA A 19 4.24 7.35 2.60
N ALA A 20 5.35 6.80 3.11
CA ALA A 20 5.29 5.56 3.85
C ALA A 20 4.24 5.68 4.94
N CYS A 21 3.23 4.84 4.86
CA CYS A 21 2.23 4.71 5.88
C CYS A 21 2.90 4.34 7.20
N THR A 22 2.70 5.18 8.18
CA THR A 22 2.86 4.81 9.57
C THR A 22 1.85 3.73 9.90
N ASN A 23 2.34 2.68 10.53
CA ASN A 23 1.62 1.66 11.27
C ASN A 23 0.11 1.84 11.35
N ASP A 24 -0.64 1.04 10.59
CA ASP A 24 -1.99 0.69 10.97
C ASP A 24 -2.27 -0.76 10.63
N ASN A 25 -2.57 -1.44 11.68
CA ASN A 25 -2.85 -2.85 11.75
C ASN A 25 -4.30 -3.11 11.36
N THR A 26 -4.55 -3.94 10.43
CA THR A 26 -5.62 -4.93 10.46
C THR A 26 -5.69 -5.81 9.20
N PRO A 27 -6.25 -6.98 9.30
CA PRO A 27 -5.63 -8.23 8.82
C PRO A 27 -6.27 -8.91 7.61
N ALA A 28 -5.56 -9.82 6.98
CA ALA A 28 -6.11 -10.69 5.96
C ALA A 28 -5.43 -12.04 5.79
N ASN A 29 -5.94 -12.97 5.11
CA ASN A 29 -5.81 -14.40 5.27
C ASN A 29 -5.17 -15.20 4.14
N THR A 30 -4.89 -16.43 4.51
CA THR A 30 -4.24 -17.47 3.71
C THR A 30 -5.20 -18.55 3.20
N ASN A 31 -4.79 -19.09 2.07
CA ASN A 31 -4.97 -20.47 1.58
C ASN A 31 -6.30 -20.93 1.05
N GLY A 32 -6.21 -21.43 -0.15
CA GLY A 32 -6.90 -22.59 -0.61
C GLY A 32 -6.94 -22.69 -2.09
N PRO A 33 -6.74 -23.86 -2.63
CA PRO A 33 -6.47 -24.02 -4.03
C PRO A 33 -7.75 -24.30 -4.83
N GLU A 34 -7.58 -24.04 -6.13
CA GLU A 34 -8.22 -24.64 -7.28
C GLU A 34 -9.47 -23.99 -7.85
N GLY A 35 -9.35 -23.72 -9.12
CA GLY A 35 -10.44 -23.61 -10.05
C GLY A 35 -10.47 -22.34 -10.87
N ASN A 36 -9.36 -22.03 -11.50
CA ASN A 36 -9.38 -21.01 -12.54
C ASN A 36 -9.97 -21.62 -13.83
N ASN A 37 -11.22 -21.31 -14.09
CA ASN A 37 -11.75 -21.36 -15.44
C ASN A 37 -12.03 -19.93 -15.86
N ASN A 38 -11.17 -19.41 -16.73
CA ASN A 38 -11.46 -18.24 -17.54
C ASN A 38 -12.69 -18.53 -18.42
N GLU A 39 -13.86 -18.36 -17.87
CA GLU A 39 -15.12 -18.28 -18.62
C GLU A 39 -15.96 -17.13 -18.06
N ASN A 40 -15.95 -16.05 -18.83
CA ASN A 40 -16.93 -14.97 -18.91
C ASN A 40 -17.41 -14.32 -17.60
N PRO A 41 -17.10 -13.04 -17.36
CA PRO A 41 -17.66 -12.28 -16.24
C PRO A 41 -19.13 -11.96 -16.53
N GLY A 42 -20.03 -12.68 -15.92
CA GLY A 42 -21.45 -12.49 -16.12
C GLY A 42 -22.35 -13.19 -15.10
N GLN A 43 -21.79 -13.66 -13.99
CA GLN A 43 -22.63 -14.16 -12.91
C GLN A 43 -22.29 -13.43 -11.61
N THR A 44 -23.23 -12.61 -11.17
CA THR A 44 -23.31 -12.10 -9.81
C THR A 44 -23.33 -13.31 -8.87
N GLN A 45 -22.21 -13.63 -8.24
CA GLN A 45 -22.24 -14.58 -7.14
C GLN A 45 -22.84 -13.85 -5.94
N THR A 46 -24.06 -14.17 -5.61
CA THR A 46 -24.65 -13.82 -4.33
C THR A 46 -23.83 -14.52 -3.26
N ASN A 47 -23.18 -13.76 -2.38
CA ASN A 47 -22.50 -14.32 -1.21
C ASN A 47 -23.56 -14.98 -0.33
N THR A 48 -23.65 -16.31 -0.39
CA THR A 48 -24.39 -17.06 0.62
C THR A 48 -23.55 -17.04 1.90
N PRO A 49 -24.12 -16.72 3.07
CA PRO A 49 -23.37 -16.68 4.32
C PRO A 49 -22.61 -17.99 4.55
N VAL A 50 -21.33 -17.86 4.92
CA VAL A 50 -20.42 -18.99 5.16
C VAL A 50 -20.94 -19.91 6.26
N SER A 51 -21.64 -19.36 7.26
CA SER A 51 -22.22 -20.11 8.38
C SER A 51 -23.39 -21.01 7.99
N GLU A 52 -23.94 -20.87 6.78
CA GLU A 52 -25.03 -21.70 6.33
C GLU A 52 -24.55 -23.17 6.13
N GLY A 53 -24.84 -24.00 7.10
CA GLY A 53 -24.43 -25.40 7.15
C GLY A 53 -23.28 -25.72 8.12
N LEU A 54 -22.55 -24.72 8.66
CA LEU A 54 -21.59 -24.94 9.73
C LEU A 54 -22.29 -25.07 11.10
N ASP A 55 -21.79 -25.99 11.93
CA ASP A 55 -22.27 -26.15 13.31
C ASP A 55 -21.44 -25.25 14.23
N LEU A 56 -21.88 -23.98 14.38
CA LEU A 56 -21.26 -22.97 15.22
C LEU A 56 -21.95 -22.86 16.57
N SER A 57 -21.18 -22.60 17.62
CA SER A 57 -21.69 -22.41 18.98
C SER A 57 -22.27 -20.99 19.20
N VAL A 58 -21.88 -20.03 18.36
CA VAL A 58 -22.36 -18.64 18.43
C VAL A 58 -23.73 -18.49 17.76
N SER A 59 -24.46 -17.44 18.14
CA SER A 59 -25.69 -17.04 17.49
C SER A 59 -25.44 -16.73 16.02
N LYS A 60 -26.37 -17.17 15.14
CA LYS A 60 -26.36 -16.82 13.71
C LYS A 60 -27.18 -15.55 13.42
N GLU A 61 -27.69 -14.88 14.44
CA GLU A 61 -28.40 -13.62 14.30
C GLU A 61 -27.39 -12.53 13.91
N PRO A 62 -27.53 -11.88 12.74
CA PRO A 62 -26.59 -10.88 12.29
C PRO A 62 -26.76 -9.57 13.07
N LYS A 63 -25.66 -8.85 13.26
CA LYS A 63 -25.72 -7.49 13.79
C LYS A 63 -26.27 -6.54 12.72
N LYS A 64 -27.11 -5.60 13.15
CA LYS A 64 -27.68 -4.56 12.27
C LYS A 64 -26.85 -3.30 12.26
N ASP A 65 -26.19 -3.03 13.37
CA ASP A 65 -25.31 -1.89 13.57
C ASP A 65 -23.93 -2.40 13.92
N TRP A 66 -22.90 -1.64 13.53
CA TRP A 66 -21.51 -1.95 13.80
C TRP A 66 -20.82 -0.79 14.49
N VAL A 67 -20.21 -1.06 15.62
CA VAL A 67 -19.43 -0.06 16.35
C VAL A 67 -17.98 -0.48 16.40
N THR A 68 -17.11 0.33 15.83
CA THR A 68 -15.65 0.10 15.78
C THR A 68 -14.90 1.34 16.26
N TYR A 69 -13.59 1.32 16.20
CA TYR A 69 -12.77 2.42 16.67
C TYR A 69 -11.63 2.78 15.70
N LEU A 70 -11.17 4.01 15.83
CA LEU A 70 -9.91 4.50 15.27
C LEU A 70 -9.13 5.20 16.38
N THR A 71 -7.81 5.15 16.32
CA THR A 71 -6.99 5.96 17.24
C THR A 71 -6.99 7.43 16.79
N LEU A 72 -6.78 8.35 17.71
CA LEU A 72 -6.73 9.80 17.40
C LEU A 72 -5.65 10.16 16.37
N ALA A 73 -4.58 9.35 16.27
CA ALA A 73 -3.56 9.50 15.22
C ALA A 73 -4.09 9.23 13.80
N ASN A 74 -5.22 8.51 13.69
CA ASN A 74 -5.89 8.14 12.45
C ASN A 74 -7.12 9.02 12.17
N GLU A 75 -7.14 10.26 12.68
CA GLU A 75 -8.19 11.22 12.32
C GLU A 75 -8.06 11.66 10.86
N MET A 76 -9.22 11.78 10.20
CA MET A 76 -9.31 12.22 8.80
C MET A 76 -8.90 13.69 8.66
N GLU A 77 -8.13 13.99 7.63
CA GLU A 77 -7.74 15.35 7.26
C GLU A 77 -8.48 15.86 6.02
N THR A 78 -9.05 14.96 5.22
CA THR A 78 -9.83 15.30 4.02
C THR A 78 -11.01 14.35 3.80
N PHE A 79 -12.05 14.86 3.15
CA PHE A 79 -13.18 14.08 2.63
C PHE A 79 -13.08 13.87 1.10
N ASN A 80 -12.08 14.46 0.45
CA ASN A 80 -11.87 14.28 -0.98
C ASN A 80 -11.07 13.00 -1.24
N ILE A 81 -11.76 11.96 -1.69
CA ILE A 81 -11.14 10.64 -1.96
C ILE A 81 -10.09 10.71 -3.07
N LEU A 82 -10.22 11.62 -4.05
CA LEU A 82 -9.26 11.77 -5.15
C LEU A 82 -7.95 12.41 -4.67
N TYR A 83 -8.00 13.18 -3.57
CA TYR A 83 -6.84 13.80 -2.94
C TYR A 83 -6.18 12.90 -1.90
N SER A 84 -6.96 12.08 -1.17
CA SER A 84 -6.43 11.26 -0.09
C SER A 84 -5.39 10.23 -0.56
N GLN A 85 -4.27 10.17 0.15
CA GLN A 85 -3.18 9.21 -0.02
C GLN A 85 -2.94 8.38 1.26
N ASN A 86 -3.81 8.51 2.26
CA ASN A 86 -3.61 7.91 3.57
C ASN A 86 -4.72 6.90 3.91
N ASN A 87 -4.35 5.78 4.51
CA ASN A 87 -5.31 4.77 4.96
C ASN A 87 -6.33 5.30 5.97
N LYS A 88 -5.99 6.35 6.75
CA LYS A 88 -6.89 6.92 7.75
C LYS A 88 -8.17 7.51 7.15
N GLU A 89 -8.09 8.09 5.93
CA GLU A 89 -9.27 8.52 5.19
C GLU A 89 -9.84 7.38 4.35
N LEU A 90 -8.98 6.63 3.64
CA LEU A 90 -9.40 5.63 2.66
C LEU A 90 -10.25 4.53 3.27
N ARG A 91 -9.96 4.08 4.52
CA ARG A 91 -10.80 3.10 5.22
C ARG A 91 -12.23 3.56 5.51
N VAL A 92 -12.46 4.87 5.57
CA VAL A 92 -13.81 5.45 5.71
C VAL A 92 -14.40 5.71 4.34
N LEU A 93 -13.66 6.43 3.47
CA LEU A 93 -14.16 6.93 2.20
C LEU A 93 -14.41 5.83 1.15
N THR A 94 -13.72 4.68 1.23
CA THR A 94 -14.01 3.53 0.35
C THR A 94 -15.43 2.99 0.53
N ASN A 95 -16.09 3.31 1.64
CA ASN A 95 -17.50 3.00 1.90
C ASN A 95 -18.46 4.02 1.29
N CYS A 96 -17.95 5.21 0.98
CA CYS A 96 -18.74 6.36 0.55
C CYS A 96 -18.77 6.53 -0.96
N ILE A 97 -17.71 6.11 -1.64
CA ILE A 97 -17.55 6.23 -3.10
C ILE A 97 -17.17 4.86 -3.67
N ASP A 98 -17.89 4.43 -4.69
CA ASP A 98 -17.56 3.26 -5.50
C ASP A 98 -16.81 3.66 -6.77
N GLY A 99 -15.81 2.85 -7.13
CA GLY A 99 -15.12 2.90 -8.42
C GLY A 99 -15.71 1.91 -9.43
N LEU A 100 -14.91 1.61 -10.48
CA LEU A 100 -15.33 0.70 -11.55
C LEU A 100 -15.46 -0.75 -11.08
N LEU A 101 -14.46 -1.24 -10.33
CA LEU A 101 -14.35 -2.63 -9.89
C LEU A 101 -14.12 -2.72 -8.38
N SER A 102 -14.36 -3.91 -7.83
CA SER A 102 -14.09 -4.28 -6.44
C SER A 102 -13.42 -5.65 -6.39
N ASN A 103 -13.16 -6.16 -5.17
CA ASN A 103 -12.70 -7.51 -4.94
C ASN A 103 -13.77 -8.33 -4.19
N ASP A 104 -13.75 -9.66 -4.37
CA ASP A 104 -14.50 -10.58 -3.53
C ASP A 104 -13.71 -10.93 -2.25
N ASN A 105 -14.21 -11.87 -1.47
CA ASN A 105 -13.53 -12.35 -0.26
C ASN A 105 -12.31 -13.26 -0.52
N HIS A 106 -12.04 -13.62 -1.77
CA HIS A 106 -10.85 -14.36 -2.21
C HIS A 106 -9.83 -13.49 -2.96
N GLY A 107 -10.11 -12.20 -3.18
CA GLY A 107 -9.21 -11.28 -3.86
C GLY A 107 -9.44 -11.18 -5.37
N ASN A 108 -10.40 -11.90 -5.93
CA ASN A 108 -10.71 -11.81 -7.35
C ASN A 108 -11.39 -10.49 -7.66
N LEU A 109 -11.12 -9.93 -8.86
CA LEU A 109 -11.86 -8.78 -9.36
C LEU A 109 -13.31 -9.13 -9.61
N VAL A 110 -14.22 -8.28 -9.11
CA VAL A 110 -15.66 -8.40 -9.31
C VAL A 110 -16.25 -7.08 -9.78
N PRO A 111 -17.43 -7.12 -10.44
CA PRO A 111 -18.14 -5.92 -10.85
C PRO A 111 -18.47 -5.00 -9.66
N ALA A 112 -18.24 -3.67 -9.86
CA ALA A 112 -18.82 -2.64 -9.03
C ALA A 112 -19.70 -1.74 -9.91
N ILE A 113 -19.35 -0.48 -10.17
CA ILE A 113 -20.15 0.34 -11.10
C ILE A 113 -19.99 -0.14 -12.56
N ALA A 114 -18.84 -0.72 -12.93
CA ALA A 114 -18.75 -1.45 -14.19
C ALA A 114 -19.35 -2.85 -14.04
N GLU A 115 -20.31 -3.21 -14.92
CA GLU A 115 -20.90 -4.57 -14.98
C GLU A 115 -19.99 -5.55 -15.69
N THR A 116 -19.28 -5.08 -16.71
CA THR A 116 -18.31 -5.86 -17.50
C THR A 116 -17.11 -5.01 -17.87
N TRP A 117 -15.99 -5.67 -18.06
CA TRP A 117 -14.77 -5.04 -18.57
C TRP A 117 -13.96 -6.04 -19.38
N GLY A 118 -13.02 -5.54 -20.19
CA GLY A 118 -12.14 -6.41 -20.96
C GLY A 118 -11.18 -5.65 -21.88
N THR A 119 -10.28 -6.42 -22.45
CA THR A 119 -9.30 -5.98 -23.44
C THR A 119 -9.19 -7.04 -24.56
N GLU A 120 -8.92 -6.62 -25.80
CA GLU A 120 -8.72 -7.53 -26.93
C GLU A 120 -7.28 -7.44 -27.50
N ASP A 121 -6.44 -6.54 -26.94
CA ASP A 121 -5.12 -6.18 -27.45
C ASP A 121 -4.02 -6.27 -26.38
N GLY A 122 -4.13 -7.24 -25.48
CA GLY A 122 -3.12 -7.50 -24.45
C GLY A 122 -3.08 -6.46 -23.33
N GLY A 123 -4.12 -5.64 -23.21
CA GLY A 123 -4.20 -4.59 -22.18
C GLY A 123 -3.76 -3.21 -22.68
N LYS A 124 -3.64 -3.01 -24.00
CA LYS A 124 -3.37 -1.69 -24.57
C LYS A 124 -4.63 -0.80 -24.52
N THR A 125 -5.80 -1.42 -24.71
CA THR A 125 -7.09 -0.76 -24.63
C THR A 125 -8.01 -1.54 -23.69
N TRP A 126 -8.58 -0.87 -22.70
CA TRP A 126 -9.54 -1.44 -21.75
C TRP A 126 -10.89 -0.77 -21.89
N THR A 127 -11.95 -1.58 -22.04
CA THR A 127 -13.34 -1.12 -22.11
C THR A 127 -14.09 -1.55 -20.84
N PHE A 128 -14.80 -0.61 -20.23
CA PHE A 128 -15.67 -0.82 -19.07
C PHE A 128 -17.10 -0.43 -19.44
N ASN A 129 -18.06 -1.33 -19.23
CA ASN A 129 -19.47 -1.05 -19.43
C ASN A 129 -20.15 -0.82 -18.09
N LEU A 130 -20.73 0.36 -17.89
CA LEU A 130 -21.25 0.82 -16.62
C LEU A 130 -22.71 0.40 -16.40
N ARG A 131 -23.08 0.21 -15.13
CA ARG A 131 -24.46 0.04 -14.67
C ARG A 131 -25.27 1.30 -14.93
N LYS A 132 -26.52 1.10 -15.35
CA LYS A 132 -27.49 2.18 -15.48
C LYS A 132 -28.22 2.39 -14.16
N GLY A 133 -28.60 3.64 -13.89
CA GLY A 133 -29.42 4.00 -12.74
C GLY A 133 -28.65 4.13 -11.42
N VAL A 134 -27.33 4.00 -11.40
CA VAL A 134 -26.51 4.29 -10.22
C VAL A 134 -26.61 5.78 -9.89
N GLN A 135 -26.87 6.11 -8.62
CA GLN A 135 -27.13 7.49 -8.22
C GLN A 135 -25.99 8.08 -7.39
N TRP A 136 -25.63 9.30 -7.68
CA TRP A 136 -25.05 10.19 -6.70
C TRP A 136 -26.15 10.66 -5.75
N VAL A 137 -25.87 10.60 -4.44
CA VAL A 137 -26.81 11.04 -3.39
C VAL A 137 -26.13 12.07 -2.49
N ASN A 138 -26.91 12.90 -1.81
CA ASN A 138 -26.40 13.77 -0.75
C ASN A 138 -26.25 12.98 0.57
N MET A 139 -25.80 13.65 1.64
CA MET A 139 -25.61 13.07 2.96
C MET A 139 -26.87 12.35 3.50
N ASN A 140 -28.06 12.80 3.14
CA ASN A 140 -29.33 12.23 3.58
C ASN A 140 -29.83 11.07 2.70
N GLY A 141 -29.05 10.65 1.68
CA GLY A 141 -29.45 9.61 0.74
C GLY A 141 -30.45 10.05 -0.33
N GLU A 142 -30.65 11.36 -0.52
CA GLU A 142 -31.52 11.91 -1.55
C GLU A 142 -30.77 11.96 -2.88
N PRO A 143 -31.42 11.59 -4.02
CA PRO A 143 -30.76 11.53 -5.32
C PRO A 143 -30.39 12.92 -5.84
N MET A 144 -29.18 13.07 -6.34
CA MET A 144 -28.65 14.29 -6.94
C MET A 144 -28.56 14.19 -8.47
N GLN A 145 -27.89 13.16 -8.97
CA GLN A 145 -27.79 12.84 -10.39
C GLN A 145 -27.42 11.36 -10.60
N GLU A 146 -27.63 10.86 -11.83
CA GLU A 146 -27.16 9.54 -12.24
C GLU A 146 -25.65 9.57 -12.52
N VAL A 147 -24.94 8.51 -12.07
CA VAL A 147 -23.52 8.30 -12.37
C VAL A 147 -23.36 7.94 -13.85
N LYS A 148 -22.42 8.59 -14.53
CA LYS A 148 -22.14 8.41 -15.96
C LYS A 148 -20.65 8.25 -16.24
N ALA A 149 -20.31 7.75 -17.42
CA ALA A 149 -18.92 7.57 -17.85
C ALA A 149 -18.10 8.87 -17.83
N GLU A 150 -18.74 10.02 -18.09
CA GLU A 150 -18.08 11.33 -18.03
C GLU A 150 -17.55 11.67 -16.62
N ASP A 151 -18.16 11.14 -15.54
CA ASP A 151 -17.70 11.37 -14.16
C ASP A 151 -16.27 10.83 -13.95
N TRP A 152 -15.84 9.78 -14.69
CA TRP A 152 -14.46 9.30 -14.66
C TRP A 152 -13.49 10.21 -15.41
N LEU A 153 -13.93 10.86 -16.48
CA LEU A 153 -13.12 11.86 -17.16
C LEU A 153 -12.86 13.05 -16.23
N VAL A 154 -13.92 13.49 -15.54
CA VAL A 154 -13.85 14.59 -14.55
C VAL A 154 -12.93 14.20 -13.39
N GLY A 155 -13.08 12.98 -12.84
CA GLY A 155 -12.24 12.48 -11.75
C GLY A 155 -10.76 12.38 -12.14
N LEU A 156 -10.45 11.84 -13.32
CA LEU A 156 -9.08 11.71 -13.80
C LEU A 156 -8.46 13.08 -14.15
N GLU A 157 -9.23 14.00 -14.75
CA GLU A 157 -8.78 15.38 -14.96
C GLU A 157 -8.46 16.06 -13.64
N TRP A 158 -9.31 15.88 -12.62
CA TRP A 158 -9.05 16.40 -11.27
C TRP A 158 -7.72 15.88 -10.71
N VAL A 159 -7.50 14.56 -10.77
CA VAL A 159 -6.25 13.93 -10.28
C VAL A 159 -5.03 14.46 -11.02
N LEU A 160 -5.09 14.58 -12.34
CA LEU A 160 -3.98 15.01 -13.19
C LEU A 160 -3.79 16.53 -13.23
N ASN A 161 -4.71 17.33 -12.69
CA ASN A 161 -4.57 18.78 -12.65
C ASN A 161 -3.84 19.20 -11.38
N PHE A 162 -2.54 19.54 -11.52
CA PHE A 162 -1.68 19.94 -10.40
C PHE A 162 -2.30 21.04 -9.52
N HIS A 163 -2.97 22.02 -10.11
CA HIS A 163 -3.55 23.15 -9.38
C HIS A 163 -4.88 22.81 -8.69
N LYS A 164 -5.53 21.71 -9.04
CA LYS A 164 -6.73 21.19 -8.36
C LYS A 164 -6.39 20.19 -7.27
N ASN A 165 -5.40 19.30 -7.50
CA ASN A 165 -5.14 18.12 -6.65
C ASN A 165 -3.71 18.03 -6.08
N GLU A 166 -2.88 19.07 -6.23
CA GLU A 166 -1.53 19.19 -5.63
C GLU A 166 -0.61 17.96 -5.89
N ALA A 167 -0.74 17.33 -7.07
CA ALA A 167 -0.03 16.10 -7.46
C ALA A 167 -0.43 14.83 -6.68
N ALA A 168 -1.51 14.84 -5.90
CA ALA A 168 -1.95 13.64 -5.21
C ALA A 168 -2.44 12.56 -6.19
N ASN A 169 -2.06 11.31 -5.96
CA ASN A 169 -2.48 10.11 -6.70
C ASN A 169 -2.15 10.11 -8.21
N THR A 170 -1.16 10.88 -8.65
CA THR A 170 -0.83 11.04 -10.08
C THR A 170 0.05 9.94 -10.66
N SER A 171 0.82 9.19 -9.85
CA SER A 171 1.86 8.27 -10.33
C SER A 171 1.30 7.17 -11.25
N MET A 172 0.33 6.38 -10.80
CA MET A 172 -0.24 5.33 -11.64
C MET A 172 -0.89 5.87 -12.93
N PRO A 173 -1.76 6.89 -12.89
CA PRO A 173 -2.30 7.46 -14.13
C PRO A 173 -1.22 7.95 -15.11
N THR A 174 -0.20 8.67 -14.62
CA THR A 174 0.87 9.21 -15.50
C THR A 174 1.77 8.13 -16.07
N GLU A 175 1.95 7.01 -15.37
CA GLU A 175 2.75 5.88 -15.84
C GLU A 175 1.99 4.95 -16.79
N MET A 176 0.66 4.89 -16.68
CA MET A 176 -0.13 3.84 -17.33
C MET A 176 -1.05 4.35 -18.44
N ILE A 177 -1.57 5.58 -18.35
CA ILE A 177 -2.55 6.11 -19.30
C ILE A 177 -1.86 7.00 -20.33
N GLU A 178 -2.14 6.74 -21.60
CA GLU A 178 -1.57 7.49 -22.73
C GLU A 178 -1.85 9.00 -22.58
N GLY A 179 -0.82 9.83 -22.75
CA GLY A 179 -0.90 11.29 -22.65
C GLY A 179 -1.12 11.87 -21.26
N ALA A 180 -1.37 11.06 -20.23
CA ALA A 180 -1.61 11.55 -18.85
C ALA A 180 -0.39 12.29 -18.28
N ALA A 181 0.84 11.79 -18.49
CA ALA A 181 2.08 12.47 -18.09
C ALA A 181 2.28 13.80 -18.79
N ASP A 182 1.90 13.89 -20.07
CA ASP A 182 2.00 15.12 -20.85
C ASP A 182 0.96 16.15 -20.38
N TYR A 183 -0.28 15.71 -20.12
CA TYR A 183 -1.31 16.59 -19.58
C TYR A 183 -0.92 17.16 -18.21
N TYR A 184 -0.46 16.28 -17.31
CA TYR A 184 0.05 16.71 -16.00
C TYR A 184 1.17 17.75 -16.13
N ALA A 185 2.17 17.48 -16.98
CA ALA A 185 3.28 18.38 -17.21
C ALA A 185 2.86 19.72 -17.88
N TYR A 186 1.86 19.67 -18.78
CA TYR A 186 1.29 20.87 -19.40
C TYR A 186 0.60 21.76 -18.35
N VAL A 187 -0.25 21.18 -17.50
CA VAL A 187 -0.98 21.93 -16.48
C VAL A 187 -0.06 22.44 -15.36
N ALA A 188 0.88 21.62 -14.90
CA ALA A 188 1.86 22.03 -13.88
C ALA A 188 2.83 23.10 -14.39
N GLY A 189 3.11 23.11 -15.70
CA GLY A 189 4.08 24.01 -16.31
C GLY A 189 5.52 23.76 -15.82
N TYR A 190 6.34 24.78 -15.87
CA TYR A 190 7.70 24.77 -15.32
C TYR A 190 7.96 26.01 -14.48
N GLN A 191 8.85 25.91 -13.50
CA GLN A 191 9.18 27.02 -12.60
C GLN A 191 10.08 28.06 -13.29
N ASP A 192 9.98 29.32 -12.88
CA ASP A 192 10.89 30.36 -13.33
C ASP A 192 12.30 30.08 -12.79
N LEU A 193 13.32 30.48 -13.57
CA LEU A 193 14.70 30.32 -13.16
C LEU A 193 15.05 31.28 -11.99
N GLU A 194 15.12 30.70 -10.79
CA GLU A 194 15.57 31.41 -9.61
C GLU A 194 16.99 30.96 -9.23
N ILE A 195 17.97 31.87 -9.37
CA ILE A 195 19.35 31.61 -8.98
C ILE A 195 19.63 32.31 -7.64
N PRO A 196 19.93 31.56 -6.56
CA PRO A 196 20.32 32.14 -5.28
C PRO A 196 21.53 33.08 -5.44
N ALA A 197 21.52 34.20 -4.74
CA ALA A 197 22.56 35.22 -4.87
C ALA A 197 23.96 34.71 -4.50
N ASP A 198 24.02 33.72 -3.60
CA ASP A 198 25.24 33.08 -3.09
C ASP A 198 25.58 31.76 -3.82
N ALA A 199 24.81 31.36 -4.85
CA ALA A 199 25.09 30.17 -5.62
C ALA A 199 26.45 30.21 -6.30
N ASP A 200 27.20 29.12 -6.23
CA ASP A 200 28.45 28.95 -6.95
C ASP A 200 28.23 28.75 -8.48
N ALA A 201 29.31 28.69 -9.24
CA ALA A 201 29.22 28.56 -10.69
C ALA A 201 28.59 27.23 -11.15
N ALA A 202 28.87 26.11 -10.47
CA ALA A 202 28.34 24.79 -10.81
C ALA A 202 26.85 24.73 -10.52
N THR A 203 26.40 25.27 -9.38
CA THR A 203 24.98 25.38 -9.02
C THR A 203 24.23 26.26 -10.02
N LYS A 204 24.80 27.39 -10.44
CA LYS A 204 24.20 28.26 -11.46
C LYS A 204 24.04 27.55 -12.80
N GLU A 205 25.07 26.86 -13.24
CA GLU A 205 25.06 26.09 -14.50
C GLU A 205 23.99 24.97 -14.45
N LYS A 206 23.94 24.23 -13.34
CA LYS A 206 22.94 23.17 -13.13
C LYS A 206 21.53 23.72 -13.19
N LEU A 207 21.21 24.75 -12.39
CA LEU A 207 19.86 25.35 -12.34
C LEU A 207 19.43 25.90 -13.72
N THR A 208 20.35 26.52 -14.45
CA THR A 208 20.06 26.99 -15.81
C THR A 208 19.77 25.84 -16.76
N LYS A 209 20.57 24.75 -16.71
CA LYS A 209 20.37 23.57 -17.55
C LYS A 209 19.05 22.88 -17.23
N ASP A 210 18.72 22.74 -15.94
CA ASP A 210 17.47 22.13 -15.50
C ASP A 210 16.25 22.94 -15.96
N TYR A 211 16.31 24.27 -15.85
CA TYR A 211 15.29 25.18 -16.37
C TYR A 211 15.10 25.04 -17.89
N GLU A 212 16.19 25.08 -18.67
CA GLU A 212 16.11 24.94 -20.13
C GLU A 212 15.56 23.58 -20.55
N LYS A 213 15.90 22.50 -19.83
CA LYS A 213 15.35 21.16 -20.05
C LYS A 213 13.84 21.13 -19.78
N ALA A 214 13.40 21.69 -18.66
CA ALA A 214 11.99 21.72 -18.30
C ALA A 214 11.15 22.54 -19.29
N LYS A 215 11.68 23.70 -19.69
CA LYS A 215 11.07 24.58 -20.70
C LYS A 215 10.96 23.88 -22.06
N ALA A 216 12.05 23.26 -22.54
CA ALA A 216 12.05 22.53 -23.81
C ALA A 216 11.08 21.34 -23.79
N LYS A 217 10.95 20.63 -22.67
CA LYS A 217 9.96 19.57 -22.51
C LYS A 217 8.53 20.12 -22.64
N PHE A 218 8.23 21.23 -21.97
CA PHE A 218 6.92 21.86 -22.04
C PHE A 218 6.60 22.35 -23.46
N GLU A 219 7.54 23.01 -24.16
CA GLU A 219 7.38 23.46 -25.54
C GLU A 219 7.13 22.28 -26.51
N ALA A 220 7.84 21.16 -26.32
CA ALA A 220 7.64 19.96 -27.12
C ALA A 220 6.25 19.34 -26.92
N ILE A 221 5.75 19.30 -25.67
CA ILE A 221 4.37 18.88 -25.36
C ILE A 221 3.38 19.78 -26.11
N CYS A 222 3.52 21.09 -26.00
CA CYS A 222 2.64 22.02 -26.69
C CYS A 222 2.64 21.81 -28.22
N GLU A 223 3.82 21.60 -28.82
CA GLU A 223 3.97 21.31 -30.25
C GLU A 223 3.26 20.01 -30.65
N ASN A 224 3.46 18.93 -29.87
CA ASN A 224 2.86 17.62 -30.14
C ASN A 224 1.33 17.63 -30.15
N TYR A 225 0.73 18.45 -29.30
CA TYR A 225 -0.74 18.55 -29.19
C TYR A 225 -1.33 19.81 -29.86
N GLY A 226 -0.49 20.61 -30.55
CA GLY A 226 -0.94 21.82 -31.25
C GLY A 226 -1.45 22.92 -30.30
N LEU A 227 -0.89 22.98 -29.09
CA LEU A 227 -1.20 23.98 -28.07
C LEU A 227 -0.21 25.15 -28.15
N GLU A 228 -0.65 26.33 -27.71
CA GLU A 228 0.27 27.47 -27.57
C GLU A 228 1.25 27.24 -26.43
N PRO A 229 2.57 27.50 -26.58
CA PRO A 229 3.57 27.25 -25.54
C PRO A 229 3.57 28.37 -24.48
N VAL A 230 2.42 28.59 -23.86
CA VAL A 230 2.17 29.55 -22.81
C VAL A 230 1.80 28.80 -21.53
N ARG A 231 2.55 29.03 -20.45
CA ARG A 231 2.23 28.43 -19.15
C ARG A 231 0.92 28.99 -18.63
N LEU A 232 0.11 28.09 -18.10
CA LEU A 232 -1.13 28.45 -17.41
C LEU A 232 -0.81 29.10 -16.06
N THR A 233 -1.59 30.09 -15.68
CA THR A 233 -1.71 30.50 -14.28
C THR A 233 -2.51 29.48 -13.50
N ALA A 234 -2.40 29.46 -12.17
CA ALA A 234 -3.19 28.57 -11.33
C ALA A 234 -4.71 28.75 -11.54
N ASP A 235 -5.18 29.99 -11.72
CA ASP A 235 -6.58 30.29 -11.93
C ASP A 235 -7.07 29.81 -13.33
N GLU A 236 -6.24 29.94 -14.36
CA GLU A 236 -6.52 29.39 -15.68
C GLU A 236 -6.57 27.86 -15.64
N ALA A 237 -5.60 27.22 -15.01
CA ALA A 237 -5.57 25.76 -14.86
C ALA A 237 -6.77 25.22 -14.05
N LYS A 238 -7.16 25.90 -12.97
CA LYS A 238 -8.35 25.55 -12.18
C LYS A 238 -9.66 25.71 -12.95
N SER A 239 -9.72 26.64 -13.91
CA SER A 239 -10.91 26.94 -14.71
C SER A 239 -11.00 26.15 -16.02
N MET A 240 -10.03 25.27 -16.32
CA MET A 240 -10.07 24.44 -17.52
C MET A 240 -11.29 23.51 -17.54
N ASP A 241 -11.92 23.43 -18.70
CA ASP A 241 -12.89 22.37 -19.02
C ASP A 241 -12.17 21.11 -19.54
N LEU A 242 -12.92 20.07 -19.88
CA LEU A 242 -12.37 18.81 -20.37
C LEU A 242 -11.83 18.87 -21.82
N THR A 243 -11.83 20.02 -22.50
CA THR A 243 -11.50 20.10 -23.94
C THR A 243 -10.05 19.69 -24.20
N VAL A 244 -9.08 20.31 -23.52
CA VAL A 244 -7.65 19.97 -23.65
C VAL A 244 -7.37 18.59 -23.06
N PHE A 245 -8.00 18.26 -21.95
CA PHE A 245 -7.88 16.93 -21.34
C PHE A 245 -8.27 15.80 -22.32
N LYS A 246 -9.45 15.88 -22.93
CA LYS A 246 -9.94 14.90 -23.92
C LYS A 246 -9.08 14.86 -25.19
N GLN A 247 -8.32 15.92 -25.51
CA GLN A 247 -7.38 15.95 -26.63
C GLN A 247 -6.08 15.21 -26.31
N MET A 248 -5.65 15.21 -25.04
CA MET A 248 -4.33 14.75 -24.65
C MET A 248 -4.36 13.35 -24.01
N VAL A 249 -5.36 13.05 -23.19
CA VAL A 249 -5.38 11.88 -22.30
C VAL A 249 -6.20 10.75 -22.91
N GLY A 250 -5.63 9.55 -22.88
CA GLY A 250 -6.23 8.33 -23.42
C GLY A 250 -7.39 7.78 -22.59
N ILE A 251 -8.44 8.58 -22.38
CA ILE A 251 -9.69 8.14 -21.78
C ILE A 251 -10.87 8.69 -22.58
N GLU A 252 -11.85 7.84 -22.89
CA GLU A 252 -13.02 8.19 -23.68
C GLU A 252 -14.33 7.74 -23.02
N ALA A 253 -15.37 8.56 -23.16
CA ALA A 253 -16.75 8.22 -22.84
C ALA A 253 -17.59 8.41 -24.11
N PRO A 254 -17.65 7.41 -25.00
CA PRO A 254 -18.37 7.51 -26.26
C PRO A 254 -19.89 7.61 -26.09
N ASP A 255 -20.39 7.15 -24.95
CA ASP A 255 -21.77 7.31 -24.49
C ASP A 255 -21.81 7.37 -22.95
N ASP A 256 -23.00 7.53 -22.36
CA ASP A 256 -23.20 7.69 -20.92
C ASP A 256 -22.71 6.49 -20.07
N TYR A 257 -22.52 5.31 -20.67
CA TYR A 257 -22.28 4.04 -19.95
C TYR A 257 -21.12 3.22 -20.49
N THR A 258 -20.36 3.74 -21.43
CA THR A 258 -19.14 3.11 -21.95
C THR A 258 -17.94 3.97 -21.63
N LEU A 259 -16.94 3.39 -20.99
CA LEU A 259 -15.68 4.04 -20.65
C LEU A 259 -14.52 3.25 -21.26
N ILE A 260 -13.61 3.93 -21.95
CA ILE A 260 -12.47 3.32 -22.64
C ILE A 260 -11.18 3.99 -22.14
N TYR A 261 -10.19 3.17 -21.72
CA TYR A 261 -8.84 3.63 -21.40
C TYR A 261 -7.86 3.13 -22.46
N HIS A 262 -6.96 4.00 -22.91
CA HIS A 262 -5.81 3.69 -23.73
C HIS A 262 -4.57 3.78 -22.88
N CYS A 263 -3.84 2.67 -22.79
CA CYS A 263 -2.63 2.54 -21.98
C CYS A 263 -1.37 2.87 -22.79
N VAL A 264 -0.32 3.34 -22.12
CA VAL A 264 0.98 3.63 -22.74
C VAL A 264 1.62 2.39 -23.39
N ALA A 265 1.31 1.21 -22.87
CA ALA A 265 1.79 -0.09 -23.32
C ALA A 265 0.71 -1.16 -23.10
N GLU A 266 1.00 -2.41 -23.44
CA GLU A 266 0.19 -3.56 -23.07
C GLU A 266 0.32 -3.79 -21.55
N LEU A 267 -0.73 -3.46 -20.77
CA LEU A 267 -0.79 -3.58 -19.32
C LEU A 267 -1.88 -4.59 -18.92
N PRO A 268 -1.57 -5.89 -18.86
CA PRO A 268 -2.58 -6.93 -18.60
C PRO A 268 -3.24 -6.83 -17.22
N TYR A 269 -2.62 -6.12 -16.29
CA TYR A 269 -3.09 -5.91 -14.92
C TYR A 269 -3.87 -4.59 -14.72
N PHE A 270 -4.03 -3.74 -15.75
CA PHE A 270 -4.63 -2.40 -15.60
C PHE A 270 -6.02 -2.42 -14.96
N ALA A 271 -6.84 -3.46 -15.22
CA ALA A 271 -8.15 -3.58 -14.57
C ALA A 271 -8.06 -3.61 -13.04
N THR A 272 -6.94 -4.07 -12.44
CA THR A 272 -6.76 -4.06 -10.99
C THR A 272 -6.56 -2.66 -10.43
N VAL A 273 -6.03 -1.70 -11.23
CA VAL A 273 -5.91 -0.28 -10.87
C VAL A 273 -7.29 0.37 -10.71
N ALA A 274 -8.33 -0.16 -11.36
CA ALA A 274 -9.70 0.33 -11.23
C ALA A 274 -10.33 0.12 -9.84
N THR A 275 -9.64 -0.56 -8.93
CA THR A 275 -9.99 -0.66 -7.50
C THR A 275 -9.34 0.45 -6.64
N TYR A 276 -8.47 1.27 -7.22
CA TYR A 276 -7.75 2.33 -6.53
C TYR A 276 -8.36 3.71 -6.81
N ASN A 277 -8.29 4.61 -5.83
CA ASN A 277 -8.99 5.90 -5.87
C ASN A 277 -8.46 6.90 -6.90
N CYS A 278 -7.29 6.70 -7.47
CA CYS A 278 -6.78 7.52 -8.57
C CYS A 278 -7.65 7.43 -9.85
N LEU A 279 -8.46 6.37 -9.99
CA LEU A 279 -9.41 6.15 -11.07
C LEU A 279 -10.88 6.18 -10.60
N TYR A 280 -11.19 6.96 -9.55
CA TYR A 280 -12.56 7.12 -9.07
C TYR A 280 -13.28 8.27 -9.76
N PRO A 281 -14.63 8.21 -9.84
CA PRO A 281 -15.42 9.25 -10.51
C PRO A 281 -15.58 10.50 -9.65
N ALA A 282 -15.81 11.64 -10.30
CA ALA A 282 -16.25 12.88 -9.66
C ALA A 282 -17.38 13.53 -10.47
N PRO A 283 -18.49 13.96 -9.85
CA PRO A 283 -19.59 14.60 -10.56
C PRO A 283 -19.25 16.07 -10.85
N GLN A 284 -19.22 16.48 -12.13
CA GLN A 284 -18.95 17.85 -12.53
C GLN A 284 -19.94 18.84 -11.89
N ALA A 285 -21.20 18.45 -11.74
CA ALA A 285 -22.23 19.32 -11.14
C ALA A 285 -21.91 19.69 -9.67
N LEU A 286 -21.29 18.78 -8.90
CA LEU A 286 -20.82 19.10 -7.54
C LEU A 286 -19.65 20.08 -7.56
N ILE A 287 -18.70 19.91 -8.49
CA ILE A 287 -17.58 20.83 -8.64
C ILE A 287 -18.09 22.23 -9.06
N ASP A 288 -19.09 22.30 -9.95
CA ASP A 288 -19.71 23.57 -10.36
C ASP A 288 -20.45 24.25 -9.20
N GLU A 289 -21.09 23.45 -8.32
CA GLU A 289 -21.81 23.97 -7.14
C GLU A 289 -20.85 24.53 -6.08
N LEU A 290 -19.78 23.78 -5.76
CA LEU A 290 -18.86 24.14 -4.68
C LEU A 290 -17.71 25.04 -5.15
N GLY A 291 -17.41 25.07 -6.43
CA GLY A 291 -16.17 25.58 -6.97
C GLY A 291 -14.99 24.64 -6.69
N VAL A 292 -13.86 24.86 -7.37
CA VAL A 292 -12.65 24.00 -7.23
C VAL A 292 -12.16 23.94 -5.78
N ASP A 293 -12.00 25.08 -5.12
CA ASP A 293 -11.50 25.12 -3.75
C ASP A 293 -12.52 24.51 -2.76
N GLY A 294 -13.82 24.63 -3.03
CA GLY A 294 -14.88 24.02 -2.22
C GLY A 294 -14.95 22.51 -2.37
N PHE A 295 -14.75 21.98 -3.58
CA PHE A 295 -14.66 20.53 -3.79
C PHE A 295 -13.37 19.94 -3.22
N TYR A 296 -12.23 20.64 -3.35
CA TYR A 296 -10.98 20.24 -2.70
C TYR A 296 -11.13 20.11 -1.18
N ALA A 297 -11.80 21.07 -0.54
CA ALA A 297 -12.03 21.13 0.91
C ALA A 297 -13.45 20.68 1.30
N CYS A 298 -14.06 19.75 0.54
CA CYS A 298 -15.40 19.26 0.84
C CYS A 298 -15.48 18.60 2.24
N THR A 299 -16.69 18.54 2.76
CA THR A 299 -17.02 17.95 4.05
C THR A 299 -18.09 16.87 3.86
N ASN A 300 -18.37 16.10 4.93
CA ASN A 300 -19.46 15.13 4.89
C ASN A 300 -20.83 15.76 4.54
N GLU A 301 -21.04 17.05 4.85
CA GLU A 301 -22.31 17.73 4.64
C GLU A 301 -22.54 18.15 3.17
N ASN A 302 -21.48 18.39 2.42
CA ASN A 302 -21.57 18.93 1.07
C ASN A 302 -20.99 18.05 -0.04
N MET A 303 -20.31 16.92 0.30
CA MET A 303 -19.90 15.94 -0.70
C MET A 303 -21.12 15.11 -1.17
N TRP A 304 -21.00 14.50 -2.35
CA TRP A 304 -21.96 13.52 -2.84
C TRP A 304 -21.37 12.10 -2.70
N TYR A 305 -22.26 11.12 -2.62
CA TYR A 305 -21.99 9.73 -2.32
C TYR A 305 -22.57 8.82 -3.39
N ASN A 306 -21.87 7.78 -3.81
CA ASN A 306 -22.39 6.73 -4.67
C ASN A 306 -22.08 5.32 -4.14
N GLY A 307 -21.38 5.25 -3.01
CA GLY A 307 -21.03 4.01 -2.30
C GLY A 307 -22.15 3.51 -1.39
N CYS A 308 -21.83 2.46 -0.63
CA CYS A 308 -22.79 1.78 0.23
C CYS A 308 -23.24 2.60 1.45
N TYR A 309 -22.50 3.64 1.85
CA TYR A 309 -22.82 4.50 2.99
C TYR A 309 -22.65 5.98 2.68
N THR A 310 -23.37 6.81 3.46
CA THR A 310 -23.16 8.25 3.58
C THR A 310 -22.65 8.57 4.98
N ILE A 311 -21.84 9.61 5.16
CA ILE A 311 -21.36 10.06 6.49
C ILE A 311 -22.39 11.05 7.05
N THR A 312 -23.32 10.57 7.85
CA THR A 312 -24.42 11.37 8.39
C THR A 312 -24.07 12.15 9.66
N HIS A 313 -22.97 11.77 10.32
CA HIS A 313 -22.48 12.46 11.50
C HIS A 313 -20.96 12.45 11.52
N TYR A 314 -20.35 13.58 11.86
CA TYR A 314 -18.91 13.71 11.99
C TYR A 314 -18.55 14.74 13.07
N ILE A 315 -17.83 14.29 14.09
CA ILE A 315 -17.20 15.15 15.09
C ILE A 315 -15.71 14.80 15.11
N ASN A 316 -14.88 15.74 14.68
CA ASN A 316 -13.42 15.58 14.67
C ASN A 316 -12.91 15.16 16.06
N GLY A 317 -12.05 14.14 16.11
CA GLY A 317 -11.46 13.58 17.31
C GLY A 317 -12.44 12.86 18.25
N ASN A 318 -13.69 12.63 17.85
CA ASN A 318 -14.71 12.01 18.72
C ASN A 318 -15.42 10.85 18.02
N GLU A 319 -16.26 11.11 17.01
CA GLU A 319 -17.13 10.09 16.42
C GLU A 319 -17.43 10.37 14.94
N LYS A 320 -17.60 9.29 14.16
CA LYS A 320 -18.10 9.30 12.79
C LYS A 320 -19.19 8.25 12.65
N VAL A 321 -20.32 8.60 12.05
CA VAL A 321 -21.42 7.66 11.78
C VAL A 321 -21.67 7.59 10.27
N LEU A 322 -21.55 6.39 9.75
CA LEU A 322 -21.93 6.05 8.40
C LEU A 322 -23.33 5.45 8.44
N THR A 323 -24.22 5.93 7.59
CA THR A 323 -25.58 5.41 7.46
C THR A 323 -25.76 4.80 6.08
N LYS A 324 -26.42 3.66 6.02
CA LYS A 324 -26.69 2.93 4.77
C LYS A 324 -27.30 3.84 3.71
N ASN A 325 -26.71 3.84 2.52
CA ASN A 325 -27.26 4.57 1.37
C ASN A 325 -28.52 3.84 0.83
N PRO A 326 -29.70 4.45 0.90
CA PRO A 326 -30.94 3.80 0.51
C PRO A 326 -31.05 3.58 -1.02
N LEU A 327 -30.23 4.27 -1.82
CA LEU A 327 -30.19 4.16 -3.26
C LEU A 327 -28.92 3.47 -3.78
N TYR A 328 -28.22 2.74 -2.89
CA TYR A 328 -27.06 1.96 -3.31
C TYR A 328 -27.44 0.93 -4.37
N TRP A 329 -26.64 0.82 -5.41
CA TRP A 329 -26.95 -0.01 -6.58
C TRP A 329 -27.01 -1.51 -6.29
N ASP A 330 -26.27 -2.00 -5.29
CA ASP A 330 -26.23 -3.40 -4.89
C ASP A 330 -27.10 -3.62 -3.65
N THR A 331 -28.41 -3.78 -3.89
CA THR A 331 -29.40 -3.94 -2.83
C THR A 331 -29.38 -5.33 -2.18
N ASP A 332 -28.74 -6.29 -2.82
CA ASP A 332 -28.72 -7.70 -2.39
C ASP A 332 -27.53 -8.01 -1.46
N CYS A 333 -26.57 -7.08 -1.35
CA CYS A 333 -25.44 -7.23 -0.42
C CYS A 333 -25.89 -7.03 1.04
N THR A 334 -25.17 -7.71 1.96
CA THR A 334 -25.36 -7.50 3.39
C THR A 334 -24.69 -6.18 3.80
N LEU A 335 -25.46 -5.26 4.39
CA LEU A 335 -25.00 -3.98 4.89
C LEU A 335 -25.58 -3.72 6.28
N PHE A 336 -24.78 -3.07 7.16
CA PHE A 336 -25.27 -2.52 8.42
C PHE A 336 -26.23 -1.34 8.15
N ASP A 337 -27.19 -1.12 9.05
CA ASP A 337 -28.00 0.10 9.01
C ASP A 337 -27.14 1.32 9.36
N THR A 338 -26.26 1.16 10.39
CA THR A 338 -25.25 2.16 10.74
C THR A 338 -23.88 1.52 11.06
N VAL A 339 -22.82 2.27 10.77
CA VAL A 339 -21.45 1.98 11.22
C VAL A 339 -20.92 3.19 11.98
N THR A 340 -20.54 2.99 13.24
CA THR A 340 -20.00 4.05 14.09
C THR A 340 -18.52 3.81 14.34
N TYR A 341 -17.69 4.80 13.99
CA TYR A 341 -16.29 4.86 14.40
C TYR A 341 -16.16 5.75 15.64
N LYS A 342 -15.68 5.19 16.74
CA LYS A 342 -15.31 5.95 17.94
C LYS A 342 -13.83 6.27 17.93
N MET A 343 -13.46 7.51 18.27
CA MET A 343 -12.06 7.91 18.34
C MET A 343 -11.51 7.63 19.73
N VAL A 344 -10.39 6.93 19.82
CA VAL A 344 -9.77 6.52 21.09
C VAL A 344 -8.30 6.94 21.16
N GLU A 345 -7.78 7.11 22.37
CA GLU A 345 -6.38 7.49 22.58
C GLU A 345 -5.41 6.30 22.36
N SER A 346 -5.85 5.08 22.71
CA SER A 346 -5.00 3.88 22.62
C SER A 346 -5.82 2.59 22.53
N GLY A 347 -5.17 1.49 22.15
CA GLY A 347 -5.76 0.15 22.14
C GLY A 347 -6.21 -0.32 23.54
N ASP A 348 -5.56 0.12 24.61
CA ASP A 348 -5.99 -0.22 25.98
C ASP A 348 -7.28 0.48 26.36
N VAL A 349 -7.51 1.72 25.90
CA VAL A 349 -8.79 2.42 26.05
C VAL A 349 -9.88 1.71 25.24
N ALA A 350 -9.56 1.34 23.98
CA ALA A 350 -10.48 0.57 23.15
C ALA A 350 -10.87 -0.76 23.81
N PHE A 351 -9.92 -1.46 24.43
CA PHE A 351 -10.20 -2.71 25.15
C PHE A 351 -11.17 -2.50 26.34
N GLN A 352 -11.01 -1.43 27.09
CA GLN A 352 -11.97 -1.08 28.18
C GLN A 352 -13.37 -0.79 27.64
N MET A 353 -13.48 -0.13 26.49
CA MET A 353 -14.76 0.12 25.83
C MET A 353 -15.38 -1.18 25.30
N PHE A 354 -14.58 -2.08 24.75
CA PHE A 354 -15.04 -3.41 24.36
C PHE A 354 -15.57 -4.22 25.54
N GLN A 355 -14.86 -4.20 26.69
CA GLN A 355 -15.33 -4.84 27.93
C GLN A 355 -16.64 -4.22 28.47
N ALA A 356 -16.92 -2.97 28.11
CA ALA A 356 -18.16 -2.28 28.47
C ALA A 356 -19.29 -2.48 27.44
N ASP A 357 -19.10 -3.35 26.44
CA ASP A 357 -20.03 -3.60 25.32
C ASP A 357 -20.32 -2.34 24.49
N GLU A 358 -19.30 -1.49 24.34
CA GLU A 358 -19.37 -0.26 23.54
C GLU A 358 -18.74 -0.41 22.14
N LEU A 359 -18.07 -1.53 21.88
CA LEU A 359 -17.43 -1.87 20.58
C LEU A 359 -17.77 -3.32 20.21
N ASP A 360 -17.89 -3.58 18.91
CA ASP A 360 -18.16 -4.91 18.35
C ASP A 360 -16.89 -5.68 17.95
N TYR A 361 -15.74 -5.06 18.15
CA TYR A 361 -14.46 -5.58 17.72
C TYR A 361 -13.34 -4.96 18.54
N ILE A 362 -12.32 -5.74 18.85
CA ILE A 362 -11.09 -5.27 19.48
C ILE A 362 -9.88 -6.02 18.96
N GLU A 363 -8.90 -5.28 18.50
CA GLU A 363 -7.54 -5.76 18.25
C GLU A 363 -6.77 -5.77 19.58
N LEU A 364 -6.17 -6.90 19.93
CA LEU A 364 -5.53 -7.10 21.22
C LEU A 364 -4.08 -6.59 21.18
N THR A 365 -3.75 -5.69 22.10
CA THR A 365 -2.35 -5.34 22.37
C THR A 365 -1.62 -6.56 22.93
N GLU A 366 -0.27 -6.60 22.83
CA GLU A 366 0.53 -7.68 23.43
C GLU A 366 0.19 -7.92 24.90
N SER A 367 -0.02 -6.84 25.67
CA SER A 367 -0.36 -6.89 27.08
C SER A 367 -1.71 -7.55 27.33
N ASN A 368 -2.74 -7.13 26.57
CA ASN A 368 -4.08 -7.66 26.68
C ASN A 368 -4.13 -9.11 26.26
N LEU A 369 -3.50 -9.45 25.15
CA LEU A 369 -3.41 -10.82 24.65
C LEU A 369 -2.72 -11.75 25.68
N ARG A 370 -1.58 -11.35 26.26
CA ARG A 370 -0.89 -12.12 27.30
C ARG A 370 -1.74 -12.33 28.54
N THR A 371 -2.47 -11.30 28.95
CA THR A 371 -3.37 -11.36 30.13
C THR A 371 -4.52 -12.36 29.91
N ILE A 372 -5.12 -12.32 28.74
CA ILE A 372 -6.23 -13.21 28.40
C ILE A 372 -5.75 -14.66 28.22
N TYR A 373 -4.73 -14.87 27.37
CA TYR A 373 -4.21 -16.19 27.02
C TYR A 373 -3.69 -16.97 28.23
N ASN A 374 -3.01 -16.32 29.17
CA ASN A 374 -2.42 -16.97 30.35
C ASN A 374 -3.43 -17.23 31.49
N SER A 375 -4.71 -16.92 31.33
CA SER A 375 -5.74 -17.08 32.36
C SER A 375 -6.98 -17.77 31.81
N GLU A 376 -7.07 -19.10 32.00
CA GLU A 376 -8.26 -19.89 31.61
C GLU A 376 -9.57 -19.38 32.24
N SER A 377 -9.50 -18.59 33.32
CA SER A 377 -10.67 -17.97 33.96
C SER A 377 -11.02 -16.59 33.41
N ASN A 378 -10.26 -16.06 32.45
CA ASN A 378 -10.59 -14.82 31.78
C ASN A 378 -11.81 -14.99 30.88
N GLU A 379 -12.76 -14.10 30.92
CA GLU A 379 -14.01 -14.16 30.16
C GLU A 379 -13.81 -14.22 28.64
N PHE A 380 -12.68 -13.70 28.12
CA PHE A 380 -12.37 -13.70 26.70
C PHE A 380 -11.41 -14.83 26.27
N HIS A 381 -11.02 -15.74 27.20
CA HIS A 381 -10.01 -16.78 26.89
C HIS A 381 -10.39 -17.63 25.69
N ASP A 382 -11.65 -18.01 25.58
CA ASP A 382 -12.17 -18.88 24.51
C ASP A 382 -12.64 -18.09 23.26
N TYR A 383 -12.45 -16.75 23.25
CA TYR A 383 -12.90 -15.87 22.17
C TYR A 383 -11.76 -15.14 21.44
N ILE A 384 -10.51 -15.39 21.84
CA ILE A 384 -9.38 -14.81 21.11
C ILE A 384 -9.18 -15.58 19.81
N VAL A 385 -9.11 -14.86 18.70
CA VAL A 385 -8.91 -15.41 17.37
C VAL A 385 -7.76 -14.72 16.67
N GLU A 386 -7.00 -15.48 15.90
CA GLU A 386 -5.96 -14.92 15.05
C GLU A 386 -6.60 -14.32 13.80
N ALA A 387 -6.33 -13.05 13.59
CA ALA A 387 -6.88 -12.34 12.45
C ALA A 387 -6.15 -12.71 11.15
N ARG A 388 -6.78 -12.48 10.00
CA ARG A 388 -6.12 -12.67 8.69
C ARG A 388 -4.93 -11.69 8.53
N PRO A 389 -3.75 -12.05 7.91
CA PRO A 389 -2.61 -11.13 7.69
C PRO A 389 -3.01 -9.87 6.91
N THR A 390 -2.39 -8.74 7.18
CA THR A 390 -2.58 -7.52 6.38
C THR A 390 -1.98 -7.65 4.97
N LYS A 391 -2.34 -6.77 4.04
CA LYS A 391 -1.76 -6.75 2.68
C LYS A 391 -0.30 -6.27 2.61
N TYR A 392 0.30 -5.91 3.74
CA TYR A 392 1.64 -5.32 3.80
C TYR A 392 2.72 -6.37 4.05
N SER A 393 3.74 -6.37 3.18
CA SER A 393 5.00 -7.09 3.33
C SER A 393 6.06 -6.13 3.84
N TYR A 394 6.75 -6.48 4.92
CA TYR A 394 7.78 -5.65 5.56
C TYR A 394 9.17 -6.25 5.38
N GLN A 395 10.15 -5.39 5.10
CA GLN A 395 11.52 -5.77 4.79
C GLN A 395 12.53 -4.88 5.51
N LEU A 396 13.78 -5.36 5.61
CA LEU A 396 14.92 -4.52 5.89
C LEU A 396 15.45 -3.96 4.56
N HIS A 397 15.34 -2.66 4.38
CA HIS A 397 15.93 -1.91 3.27
C HIS A 397 17.28 -1.37 3.71
N LEU A 398 18.36 -1.81 3.04
CA LEU A 398 19.74 -1.49 3.39
C LEU A 398 20.18 -0.18 2.73
N CYS A 399 20.75 0.76 3.47
CA CYS A 399 21.22 2.04 2.92
C CYS A 399 22.66 1.90 2.41
N TRP A 400 22.87 2.11 1.11
CA TRP A 400 24.19 1.98 0.45
C TRP A 400 25.06 3.21 0.58
N ASP A 401 24.48 4.39 0.83
CA ASP A 401 25.20 5.66 1.03
C ASP A 401 24.76 6.32 2.34
N LYS A 402 25.06 5.65 3.45
CA LYS A 402 24.86 6.22 4.78
C LYS A 402 25.84 7.37 5.01
N ARG A 403 25.34 8.44 5.63
CA ARG A 403 26.10 9.63 5.98
C ARG A 403 26.05 9.90 7.48
N ASP A 404 27.04 10.65 7.97
CA ASP A 404 27.03 11.17 9.33
C ASP A 404 26.20 12.48 9.45
N GLU A 405 26.11 13.03 10.64
CA GLU A 405 25.37 14.26 10.92
C GLU A 405 25.97 15.53 10.25
N ASN A 406 27.19 15.45 9.72
CA ASN A 406 27.85 16.53 8.95
C ASN A 406 27.58 16.37 7.44
N GLY A 407 26.99 15.26 7.02
CA GLY A 407 26.76 14.92 5.61
C GLY A 407 27.95 14.19 4.96
N ASP A 408 28.98 13.79 5.72
CA ASP A 408 30.10 13.03 5.21
C ASP A 408 29.74 11.54 5.11
N PRO A 409 30.20 10.80 4.07
CA PRO A 409 29.93 9.37 3.92
C PRO A 409 30.49 8.55 5.10
N ASP A 410 29.68 7.65 5.67
CA ASP A 410 30.13 6.64 6.61
C ASP A 410 30.88 5.53 5.86
N VAL A 411 32.17 5.73 5.64
CA VAL A 411 32.99 4.82 4.84
C VAL A 411 33.01 3.40 5.44
N ASN A 412 32.99 3.27 6.76
CA ASN A 412 33.03 1.97 7.42
C ASN A 412 31.76 1.16 7.15
N TRP A 413 30.59 1.78 7.31
CA TRP A 413 29.32 1.17 6.99
C TRP A 413 29.17 0.91 5.49
N ASN A 414 29.41 1.92 4.64
CA ASN A 414 29.17 1.81 3.21
C ASN A 414 30.05 0.74 2.55
N THR A 415 31.29 0.55 3.03
CA THR A 415 32.16 -0.55 2.59
C THR A 415 31.67 -1.89 3.08
N ALA A 416 31.21 -1.98 4.34
CA ALA A 416 30.75 -3.23 4.92
C ALA A 416 29.47 -3.71 4.25
N ILE A 417 28.48 -2.82 4.07
CA ILE A 417 27.18 -3.22 3.51
C ILE A 417 27.24 -3.55 2.02
N ALA A 418 28.19 -2.99 1.27
CA ALA A 418 28.43 -3.37 -0.12
C ALA A 418 28.95 -4.82 -0.27
N ASN A 419 29.54 -5.38 0.77
CA ASN A 419 30.04 -6.77 0.75
C ASN A 419 28.88 -7.77 0.87
N GLU A 420 28.74 -8.63 -0.12
CA GLU A 420 27.66 -9.63 -0.18
C GLU A 420 27.71 -10.62 0.99
N ASN A 421 28.91 -11.10 1.37
CA ASN A 421 29.05 -12.01 2.52
C ASN A 421 28.60 -11.36 3.82
N PHE A 422 28.77 -10.03 3.96
CA PHE A 422 28.29 -9.29 5.14
C PHE A 422 26.74 -9.31 5.20
N ARG A 423 26.07 -9.08 4.08
CA ARG A 423 24.60 -9.11 3.98
C ARG A 423 24.04 -10.53 4.15
N LEU A 424 24.71 -11.52 3.55
CA LEU A 424 24.30 -12.93 3.66
C LEU A 424 24.44 -13.45 5.09
N ALA A 425 25.42 -12.97 5.87
CA ALA A 425 25.50 -13.27 7.30
C ALA A 425 24.25 -12.77 8.05
N TRP A 426 23.70 -11.60 7.70
CA TRP A 426 22.43 -11.11 8.26
C TRP A 426 21.25 -11.97 7.78
N TYR A 427 21.17 -12.22 6.48
CA TYR A 427 20.07 -12.97 5.88
C TYR A 427 19.91 -14.35 6.53
N TYR A 428 20.98 -15.13 6.67
CA TYR A 428 20.94 -16.46 7.27
C TYR A 428 20.99 -16.45 8.80
N GLY A 429 21.48 -15.39 9.42
CA GLY A 429 21.72 -15.35 10.86
C GLY A 429 20.57 -14.79 11.68
N LEU A 430 19.86 -13.78 11.19
CA LEU A 430 18.86 -13.09 11.99
C LEU A 430 17.59 -13.94 12.16
N ASP A 431 17.43 -14.54 13.33
CA ASP A 431 16.18 -15.19 13.74
C ASP A 431 15.21 -14.14 14.27
N ALA A 432 14.22 -13.79 13.46
CA ALA A 432 13.25 -12.76 13.81
C ALA A 432 12.25 -13.19 14.89
N THR A 433 12.23 -14.45 15.34
CA THR A 433 11.23 -14.96 16.28
C THR A 433 11.00 -14.06 17.50
N PRO A 434 12.04 -13.54 18.22
CA PRO A 434 11.81 -12.65 19.36
C PRO A 434 11.17 -11.30 18.97
N TYR A 435 11.47 -10.80 17.77
CA TYR A 435 10.87 -9.59 17.23
C TYR A 435 9.39 -9.82 16.86
N LEU A 436 9.09 -10.92 16.18
CA LEU A 436 7.73 -11.30 15.77
C LEU A 436 6.83 -11.58 16.99
N ALA A 437 7.38 -12.12 18.07
CA ALA A 437 6.68 -12.36 19.33
C ALA A 437 6.16 -11.08 20.01
N ARG A 438 6.61 -9.89 19.58
CA ARG A 438 6.04 -8.61 20.02
C ARG A 438 4.63 -8.37 19.44
N THR A 439 4.36 -8.92 18.28
CA THR A 439 3.05 -8.83 17.61
C THR A 439 2.21 -10.07 17.90
N ASN A 440 2.77 -11.25 17.73
CA ASN A 440 2.11 -12.53 17.93
C ASN A 440 3.00 -13.46 18.77
N PHE A 441 2.84 -13.42 20.10
CA PHE A 441 3.67 -14.24 20.97
C PHE A 441 3.23 -15.72 21.03
N ILE A 442 1.99 -16.03 20.61
CA ILE A 442 1.46 -17.39 20.60
C ILE A 442 2.05 -18.16 19.42
N TYR A 443 2.02 -17.57 18.24
CA TYR A 443 2.55 -18.14 17.00
C TYR A 443 3.42 -17.13 16.23
N PRO A 444 4.61 -16.78 16.75
CA PRO A 444 5.47 -15.77 16.13
C PRO A 444 5.76 -16.04 14.66
N GLN A 445 5.93 -17.32 14.29
CA GLN A 445 6.24 -17.76 12.93
C GLN A 445 5.14 -17.46 11.92
N HIS A 446 3.87 -17.27 12.35
CA HIS A 446 2.79 -16.83 11.45
C HIS A 446 3.00 -15.41 10.93
N CYS A 447 3.75 -14.59 11.68
CA CYS A 447 4.19 -13.28 11.24
C CYS A 447 5.44 -13.33 10.33
N ALA A 448 6.10 -14.48 10.14
CA ALA A 448 7.28 -14.56 9.28
C ALA A 448 6.93 -14.27 7.82
N ASN A 449 7.78 -13.49 7.16
CA ASN A 449 7.72 -13.25 5.72
C ASN A 449 9.06 -13.61 5.09
N TYR A 450 9.02 -14.41 4.04
CA TYR A 450 10.20 -14.92 3.35
C TYR A 450 10.37 -14.34 1.95
N CYS A 451 9.37 -13.62 1.47
CA CYS A 451 9.33 -13.00 0.16
C CYS A 451 9.26 -11.47 0.28
N TYR A 452 9.70 -10.78 -0.75
CA TYR A 452 9.53 -9.34 -0.87
C TYR A 452 8.08 -9.00 -1.21
N THR A 453 7.51 -9.72 -2.17
CA THR A 453 6.10 -9.65 -2.54
C THR A 453 5.22 -10.22 -1.42
N MET A 454 4.07 -9.62 -1.17
CA MET A 454 3.09 -10.15 -0.21
C MET A 454 2.33 -11.33 -0.81
N SER A 455 2.03 -12.32 0.04
CA SER A 455 1.23 -13.49 -0.36
C SER A 455 -0.18 -13.11 -0.83
N ASN A 456 -0.73 -13.94 -1.70
CA ASN A 456 -2.06 -13.80 -2.32
C ASN A 456 -2.21 -12.58 -3.26
N LEU A 457 -1.11 -11.99 -3.73
CA LEU A 457 -1.17 -10.92 -4.73
C LEU A 457 -1.66 -11.46 -6.08
N VAL A 458 -1.06 -12.53 -6.57
CA VAL A 458 -1.41 -13.22 -7.80
C VAL A 458 -1.16 -14.72 -7.68
N SER A 459 -1.82 -15.50 -8.53
CA SER A 459 -1.65 -16.96 -8.63
C SER A 459 -1.41 -17.39 -10.08
N PHE A 460 -0.67 -18.48 -10.24
CA PHE A 460 -0.52 -19.17 -11.51
C PHE A 460 -1.82 -19.82 -11.97
N SER A 461 -1.95 -20.14 -13.24
CA SER A 461 -3.14 -20.78 -13.82
C SER A 461 -3.45 -22.16 -13.22
N ASN A 462 -2.45 -22.82 -12.61
CA ASN A 462 -2.62 -24.08 -11.88
C ASN A 462 -3.11 -23.89 -10.41
N GLY A 463 -3.35 -22.66 -9.97
CA GLY A 463 -3.78 -22.32 -8.61
C GLY A 463 -2.63 -22.11 -7.61
N GLN A 464 -1.37 -22.36 -7.98
CA GLN A 464 -0.22 -22.11 -7.09
C GLN A 464 -0.08 -20.62 -6.81
N GLU A 465 0.03 -20.24 -5.55
CA GLU A 465 0.26 -18.87 -5.15
C GLU A 465 1.71 -18.45 -5.50
N TYR A 466 1.89 -17.18 -5.90
CA TYR A 466 3.16 -16.66 -6.39
C TYR A 466 4.30 -16.78 -5.36
N THR A 467 4.06 -16.41 -4.10
CA THR A 467 5.12 -16.47 -3.08
C THR A 467 5.49 -17.89 -2.68
N GLU A 468 4.58 -18.85 -2.83
CA GLU A 468 4.92 -20.27 -2.67
C GLU A 468 5.95 -20.69 -3.73
N ARG A 469 5.77 -20.24 -4.97
CA ARG A 469 6.73 -20.49 -6.05
C ARG A 469 8.09 -19.85 -5.78
N VAL A 470 8.12 -18.62 -5.27
CA VAL A 470 9.37 -17.95 -4.86
C VAL A 470 10.07 -18.75 -3.76
N MET A 471 9.33 -19.18 -2.72
CA MET A 471 9.88 -19.97 -1.61
C MET A 471 10.42 -21.33 -2.09
N GLU A 472 9.72 -22.02 -2.98
CA GLU A 472 10.25 -23.24 -3.63
C GLU A 472 11.60 -22.99 -4.30
N LYS A 473 11.70 -21.91 -5.08
CA LYS A 473 12.95 -21.53 -5.77
C LYS A 473 14.09 -21.19 -4.79
N LEU A 474 13.76 -20.63 -3.62
CA LEU A 474 14.71 -20.34 -2.53
C LEU A 474 15.05 -21.58 -1.69
N GLY A 475 14.32 -22.68 -1.86
CA GLY A 475 14.45 -23.88 -1.02
C GLY A 475 13.96 -23.66 0.42
N ILE A 476 13.03 -22.73 0.63
CA ILE A 476 12.42 -22.44 1.92
C ILE A 476 11.11 -23.23 2.02
N SER A 477 10.95 -24.00 3.09
CA SER A 477 9.74 -24.75 3.40
C SER A 477 9.34 -24.44 4.84
N PRO A 478 8.43 -23.48 5.07
CA PRO A 478 7.94 -23.17 6.39
C PRO A 478 7.22 -24.37 7.00
N ASP A 479 7.65 -24.81 8.19
CA ASP A 479 7.02 -25.92 8.94
C ASP A 479 6.01 -25.44 10.00
N GLY A 480 5.84 -24.11 10.13
CA GLY A 480 4.97 -23.50 11.12
C GLY A 480 5.55 -23.40 12.52
N GLU A 481 6.71 -24.00 12.79
CA GLU A 481 7.34 -24.02 14.11
C GLU A 481 8.63 -23.19 14.17
N ASN A 482 9.38 -23.14 13.07
CA ASN A 482 10.69 -22.51 13.03
C ASN A 482 10.72 -21.35 12.01
N TYR A 483 11.64 -20.41 12.24
CA TYR A 483 11.93 -19.37 11.26
C TYR A 483 12.75 -19.99 10.11
N ALA A 484 12.08 -20.44 9.05
CA ALA A 484 12.60 -21.37 8.05
C ALA A 484 13.83 -20.88 7.25
N ARG A 485 14.11 -19.56 7.26
CA ARG A 485 15.26 -18.96 6.56
C ARG A 485 16.58 -19.14 7.31
N VAL A 486 16.55 -19.28 8.65
CA VAL A 486 17.75 -19.27 9.50
C VAL A 486 18.60 -20.51 9.29
N ASP A 487 19.91 -20.27 9.05
CA ASP A 487 20.95 -21.27 8.97
C ASP A 487 22.20 -20.74 9.66
N ALA A 488 22.34 -21.05 10.94
CA ALA A 488 23.45 -20.56 11.78
C ALA A 488 24.84 -20.97 11.25
N ALA A 489 24.95 -22.12 10.57
CA ALA A 489 26.20 -22.58 10.00
C ALA A 489 26.61 -21.74 8.79
N LYS A 490 25.67 -21.47 7.87
CA LYS A 490 25.89 -20.56 6.75
C LYS A 490 26.18 -19.14 7.24
N ALA A 491 25.41 -18.65 8.22
CA ALA A 491 25.64 -17.33 8.79
C ALA A 491 27.07 -17.18 9.34
N ALA A 492 27.55 -18.16 10.09
CA ALA A 492 28.92 -18.17 10.61
C ALA A 492 29.99 -18.24 9.51
N GLU A 493 29.73 -19.00 8.43
CA GLU A 493 30.63 -19.07 7.27
C GLU A 493 30.70 -17.71 6.57
N TYR A 494 29.57 -17.10 6.26
CA TYR A 494 29.50 -15.78 5.61
C TYR A 494 30.08 -14.67 6.48
N LYS A 495 29.82 -14.68 7.80
CA LYS A 495 30.47 -13.79 8.77
C LYS A 495 31.98 -13.87 8.70
N ALA A 496 32.53 -15.08 8.73
CA ALA A 496 33.98 -15.28 8.69
C ALA A 496 34.61 -14.78 7.37
N LYS A 497 33.94 -15.03 6.22
CA LYS A 497 34.37 -14.52 4.92
C LYS A 497 34.32 -12.99 4.90
N ALA A 498 33.19 -12.40 5.32
CA ALA A 498 33.02 -10.95 5.36
C ALA A 498 34.08 -10.27 6.22
N MET A 499 34.32 -10.78 7.43
CA MET A 499 35.35 -10.22 8.32
C MET A 499 36.75 -10.27 7.70
N ALA A 500 37.11 -11.36 7.03
CA ALA A 500 38.43 -11.49 6.37
C ALA A 500 38.56 -10.51 5.16
N GLU A 501 37.53 -10.40 4.31
CA GLU A 501 37.53 -9.54 3.12
C GLU A 501 37.52 -8.06 3.51
N LEU A 502 36.66 -7.69 4.47
CA LEU A 502 36.48 -6.30 4.89
C LEU A 502 37.63 -5.77 5.74
N ALA A 503 38.26 -6.63 6.57
CA ALA A 503 39.49 -6.24 7.27
C ALA A 503 40.62 -5.89 6.30
N ALA A 504 40.71 -6.61 5.16
CA ALA A 504 41.69 -6.30 4.13
C ALA A 504 41.39 -4.94 3.42
N GLN A 505 40.14 -4.47 3.48
CA GLN A 505 39.72 -3.18 2.96
C GLN A 505 39.76 -2.04 4.00
N GLY A 506 40.18 -2.34 5.24
CA GLY A 506 40.32 -1.37 6.31
C GLY A 506 39.06 -1.14 7.15
N VAL A 507 38.03 -1.97 6.98
CA VAL A 507 36.81 -1.89 7.81
C VAL A 507 37.12 -2.26 9.25
N THR A 508 36.61 -1.45 10.17
CA THR A 508 36.76 -1.67 11.63
C THR A 508 35.53 -2.42 12.15
N PHE A 509 35.74 -3.47 12.91
CA PHE A 509 34.73 -4.24 13.60
C PHE A 509 34.67 -3.94 15.10
N PRO A 510 33.48 -4.02 15.76
CA PRO A 510 32.20 -4.27 15.11
C PRO A 510 31.75 -3.09 14.20
N VAL A 511 31.07 -3.43 13.10
CA VAL A 511 30.42 -2.41 12.26
C VAL A 511 29.21 -1.84 13.02
N VAL A 512 29.11 -0.52 13.09
CA VAL A 512 28.00 0.14 13.78
C VAL A 512 26.83 0.35 12.79
N ALA A 513 25.67 -0.23 13.12
CA ALA A 513 24.43 -0.04 12.39
C ALA A 513 23.52 0.94 13.14
N ASP A 514 23.28 2.13 12.61
CA ASP A 514 22.38 3.13 13.19
C ASP A 514 20.93 2.83 12.77
N TYR A 515 20.06 2.61 13.75
CA TYR A 515 18.63 2.37 13.56
C TYR A 515 17.82 3.46 14.25
N TYR A 516 16.93 4.12 13.52
CA TYR A 516 16.19 5.28 13.99
C TYR A 516 14.74 4.94 14.31
N ILE A 517 14.27 5.38 15.46
CA ILE A 517 12.88 5.25 15.92
C ILE A 517 12.29 6.60 16.33
N GLN A 518 10.97 6.71 16.37
CA GLN A 518 10.32 7.90 16.90
C GLN A 518 10.53 7.99 18.41
N GLY A 519 11.14 9.09 18.86
CA GLY A 519 11.60 9.23 20.24
C GLY A 519 10.49 9.30 21.30
N SER A 520 9.24 9.64 20.91
CA SER A 520 8.08 9.68 21.80
C SER A 520 7.39 8.32 21.96
N SER A 521 7.74 7.30 21.19
CA SER A 521 7.10 5.98 21.20
C SER A 521 7.84 4.99 22.09
N GLN A 522 7.28 4.66 23.25
CA GLN A 522 7.82 3.63 24.15
C GLN A 522 7.80 2.25 23.48
N THR A 523 6.72 1.92 22.76
CA THR A 523 6.60 0.66 22.02
C THR A 523 7.70 0.50 20.97
N ALA A 524 8.02 1.59 20.24
CA ALA A 524 9.11 1.57 19.26
C ALA A 524 10.48 1.35 19.95
N LEU A 525 10.70 1.96 21.11
CA LEU A 525 11.92 1.78 21.90
C LEU A 525 12.06 0.33 22.40
N ASP A 526 10.99 -0.24 22.93
CA ASP A 526 10.99 -1.62 23.43
C ASP A 526 11.28 -2.61 22.29
N THR A 527 10.63 -2.42 21.14
CA THR A 527 10.85 -3.23 19.93
C THR A 527 12.29 -3.08 19.40
N ALA A 528 12.83 -1.86 19.38
CA ALA A 528 14.21 -1.62 18.97
C ALA A 528 15.23 -2.26 19.93
N ASN A 529 14.95 -2.33 21.22
CA ASN A 529 15.80 -3.04 22.18
C ASN A 529 15.78 -4.55 21.95
N VAL A 530 14.61 -5.13 21.61
CA VAL A 530 14.53 -6.54 21.19
C VAL A 530 15.35 -6.77 19.93
N LEU A 531 15.22 -5.88 18.92
CA LEU A 531 16.01 -5.96 17.69
C LEU A 531 17.51 -5.88 17.98
N LYS A 532 17.95 -4.98 18.86
CA LYS A 532 19.36 -4.85 19.29
C LYS A 532 19.88 -6.13 19.92
N GLN A 533 19.11 -6.73 20.83
CA GLN A 533 19.49 -8.00 21.47
C GLN A 533 19.57 -9.13 20.44
N LEU A 534 18.63 -9.18 19.50
CA LEU A 534 18.61 -10.15 18.41
C LEU A 534 19.87 -10.05 17.55
N PHE A 535 20.34 -8.83 17.21
CA PHE A 535 21.59 -8.65 16.48
C PHE A 535 22.80 -9.19 17.28
N THR A 536 22.86 -8.91 18.58
CA THR A 536 23.90 -9.45 19.47
C THR A 536 23.88 -10.98 19.53
N ASP A 537 22.72 -11.58 19.76
CA ASP A 537 22.55 -13.02 19.93
C ASP A 537 22.82 -13.82 18.65
N CYS A 538 22.36 -13.28 17.50
CA CYS A 538 22.47 -13.97 16.22
C CYS A 538 23.78 -13.71 15.47
N LEU A 539 24.32 -12.51 15.54
CA LEU A 539 25.50 -12.11 14.76
C LEU A 539 26.76 -11.93 15.59
N GLY A 540 26.62 -11.68 16.89
CA GLY A 540 27.71 -11.45 17.84
C GLY A 540 28.20 -10.00 17.87
N ASP A 541 28.56 -9.53 19.05
CA ASP A 541 29.05 -8.16 19.31
C ASP A 541 30.39 -7.84 18.64
N ASP A 542 31.10 -8.87 18.15
CA ASP A 542 32.34 -8.72 17.39
C ASP A 542 32.13 -8.40 15.91
N PHE A 543 30.91 -8.53 15.38
CA PHE A 543 30.59 -8.34 13.98
C PHE A 543 29.79 -7.07 13.71
N VAL A 544 28.62 -6.93 14.33
CA VAL A 544 27.72 -5.78 14.18
C VAL A 544 27.18 -5.33 15.52
N THR A 545 27.16 -4.03 15.75
CA THR A 545 26.51 -3.44 16.92
C THR A 545 25.37 -2.52 16.47
N LEU A 546 24.13 -2.79 16.92
CA LEU A 546 22.98 -1.94 16.65
C LEU A 546 22.98 -0.73 17.59
N ASN A 547 22.99 0.47 17.02
CA ASN A 547 22.91 1.74 17.74
C ASN A 547 21.52 2.36 17.51
N ILE A 548 20.71 2.45 18.58
CA ILE A 548 19.37 3.01 18.51
C ILE A 548 19.46 4.53 18.63
N LYS A 549 18.95 5.24 17.63
CA LYS A 549 18.83 6.71 17.58
C LYS A 549 17.36 7.11 17.43
N THR A 550 17.06 8.37 17.68
CA THR A 550 15.68 8.87 17.66
C THR A 550 15.51 10.07 16.73
N TYR A 551 14.31 10.19 16.17
CA TYR A 551 13.82 11.40 15.49
C TYR A 551 12.55 11.91 16.20
N ILE A 552 12.12 13.15 15.93
CA ILE A 552 11.05 13.80 16.66
C ILE A 552 9.73 13.75 15.88
N SER A 553 9.69 14.23 14.64
CA SER A 553 8.46 14.45 13.90
C SER A 553 8.41 13.77 12.54
N SER A 554 9.50 13.75 11.79
CA SER A 554 9.49 13.27 10.41
C SER A 554 10.74 12.45 10.09
N VAL A 555 10.57 11.14 10.00
CA VAL A 555 11.65 10.23 9.56
C VAL A 555 12.18 10.63 8.16
N ALA A 556 11.29 11.08 7.26
CA ALA A 556 11.70 11.50 5.92
C ALA A 556 12.66 12.69 5.95
N LYS A 557 12.36 13.72 6.74
CA LYS A 557 13.15 14.97 6.80
C LYS A 557 14.36 14.84 7.72
N GLU A 558 14.21 14.17 8.85
CA GLU A 558 15.22 14.13 9.91
C GLU A 558 16.24 12.99 9.74
N VAL A 559 15.87 11.92 9.04
CA VAL A 559 16.70 10.72 8.92
C VAL A 559 16.96 10.32 7.48
N ARG A 560 15.90 10.19 6.66
CA ARG A 560 16.00 9.63 5.31
C ARG A 560 16.66 10.60 4.33
N SER A 561 16.18 11.86 4.27
CA SER A 561 16.79 12.87 3.39
C SER A 561 18.27 13.13 3.68
N PRO A 562 18.72 13.22 4.95
CA PRO A 562 20.16 13.32 5.27
C PRO A 562 20.90 11.97 5.27
N GLN A 563 20.24 10.83 4.97
CA GLN A 563 20.83 9.49 4.82
C GLN A 563 21.54 8.99 6.10
N LEU A 564 20.95 9.21 7.28
CA LEU A 564 21.57 8.91 8.56
C LEU A 564 21.41 7.44 9.02
N ALA A 565 20.39 6.74 8.55
CA ALA A 565 20.15 5.37 8.97
C ALA A 565 20.98 4.35 8.17
N SER A 566 21.41 3.29 8.84
CA SER A 566 22.07 2.15 8.21
C SER A 566 21.10 1.27 7.44
N PHE A 567 19.91 1.11 7.96
CA PHE A 567 18.80 0.37 7.32
C PHE A 567 17.47 0.87 7.87
N TYR A 568 16.40 0.48 7.19
CA TYR A 568 15.03 0.75 7.59
C TYR A 568 14.24 -0.56 7.62
N ILE A 569 13.33 -0.71 8.56
CA ILE A 569 12.26 -1.71 8.48
C ILE A 569 11.03 -0.97 7.97
N ASN A 570 10.63 -1.27 6.75
CA ASN A 570 9.47 -0.66 6.12
C ASN A 570 8.77 -1.67 5.22
N GLY A 571 7.54 -1.40 4.84
CA GLY A 571 6.72 -2.33 4.07
C GLY A 571 5.93 -1.66 2.97
N TRP A 572 5.49 -2.49 2.03
CA TRP A 572 4.66 -2.12 0.89
C TRP A 572 3.38 -2.94 0.86
N GLY A 573 2.27 -2.31 0.54
CA GLY A 573 1.02 -2.96 0.17
C GLY A 573 0.71 -2.61 -1.26
N ALA A 574 0.43 -3.61 -2.09
CA ALA A 574 0.28 -3.39 -3.52
C ALA A 574 -0.83 -2.39 -3.87
N ASP A 575 -0.56 -1.56 -4.86
CA ASP A 575 -1.53 -0.66 -5.47
C ASP A 575 -2.37 -1.38 -6.53
N TYR A 576 -1.77 -2.35 -7.23
CA TYR A 576 -2.40 -3.17 -8.26
C TYR A 576 -1.85 -4.59 -8.28
N GLY A 577 -2.57 -5.51 -8.92
CA GLY A 577 -2.33 -6.95 -8.90
C GLY A 577 -1.28 -7.42 -9.89
N ASP A 578 -0.01 -7.05 -9.68
CA ASP A 578 1.13 -7.56 -10.43
C ASP A 578 2.41 -7.49 -9.57
N PRO A 579 3.32 -8.50 -9.61
CA PRO A 579 4.58 -8.46 -8.87
C PRO A 579 5.48 -7.27 -9.21
N GLN A 580 5.29 -6.66 -10.38
CA GLN A 580 5.98 -5.43 -10.77
C GLN A 580 5.81 -4.31 -9.74
N ASN A 581 4.64 -4.21 -9.10
CA ASN A 581 4.37 -3.19 -8.08
C ASN A 581 5.26 -3.32 -6.83
N TYR A 582 5.78 -4.52 -6.57
CA TYR A 582 6.79 -4.77 -5.54
C TYR A 582 8.21 -4.65 -6.12
N LEU A 583 8.57 -5.47 -7.10
CA LEU A 583 9.95 -5.61 -7.54
C LEU A 583 10.48 -4.35 -8.26
N GLY A 584 9.61 -3.62 -8.95
CA GLY A 584 9.96 -2.34 -9.57
C GLY A 584 10.50 -1.31 -8.59
N GLN A 585 10.08 -1.37 -7.30
CA GLN A 585 10.50 -0.45 -6.25
C GLN A 585 12.00 -0.54 -5.90
N GLU A 586 12.65 -1.69 -6.17
CA GLU A 586 14.05 -1.96 -5.85
C GLU A 586 14.98 -1.92 -7.06
N THR A 587 14.48 -1.60 -8.26
CA THR A 587 15.31 -1.54 -9.46
C THR A 587 16.33 -0.42 -9.43
N TYR A 588 17.42 -0.59 -10.17
CA TYR A 588 18.52 0.37 -10.24
C TYR A 588 18.35 1.33 -11.43
N GLY A 589 18.39 2.63 -11.14
CA GLY A 589 18.36 3.66 -12.18
C GLY A 589 17.01 3.85 -12.89
N MET A 590 15.92 3.27 -12.37
CA MET A 590 14.57 3.49 -12.87
C MET A 590 13.92 4.67 -12.16
N ASP A 591 13.20 5.50 -12.89
CA ASP A 591 12.63 6.75 -12.38
C ASP A 591 11.59 6.54 -11.25
N ASN A 592 10.90 5.39 -11.23
CA ASN A 592 9.85 5.05 -10.26
C ASN A 592 10.30 4.03 -9.19
N ALA A 593 11.60 3.79 -9.05
CA ALA A 593 12.16 2.85 -8.07
C ALA A 593 12.19 3.48 -6.66
N TYR A 594 11.04 3.51 -5.99
CA TYR A 594 10.84 4.24 -4.74
C TYR A 594 11.77 3.83 -3.61
N TYR A 595 11.85 2.52 -3.28
CA TYR A 595 12.72 2.06 -2.19
C TYR A 595 14.20 2.18 -2.56
N SER A 596 14.55 1.81 -3.77
CA SER A 596 15.89 1.94 -4.32
C SER A 596 16.41 3.38 -4.23
N GLU A 597 15.58 4.36 -4.55
CA GLU A 597 15.98 5.77 -4.58
C GLU A 597 15.81 6.49 -3.23
N ALA A 598 14.76 6.15 -2.45
CA ALA A 598 14.44 6.90 -1.22
C ALA A 598 15.02 6.27 0.06
N TYR A 599 15.27 4.97 0.08
CA TYR A 599 15.74 4.23 1.25
C TYR A 599 17.13 3.65 1.04
N SER A 600 17.34 2.91 -0.04
CA SER A 600 18.61 2.22 -0.31
C SER A 600 19.65 3.13 -0.95
N ILE A 601 19.23 4.19 -1.66
CA ILE A 601 20.10 5.18 -2.31
C ILE A 601 21.03 4.53 -3.34
N THR A 602 20.45 3.71 -4.19
CA THR A 602 21.21 2.91 -5.18
C THR A 602 22.00 3.76 -6.17
N ARG A 603 21.51 4.96 -6.51
CA ARG A 603 22.21 5.92 -7.40
C ARG A 603 23.61 6.33 -6.93
N ASN A 604 23.91 6.14 -5.64
CA ASN A 604 25.19 6.51 -5.04
C ASN A 604 26.12 5.30 -4.80
N ILE A 605 25.73 4.08 -5.21
CA ILE A 605 26.58 2.89 -5.09
C ILE A 605 27.87 3.12 -5.89
N THR A 606 29.01 2.83 -5.26
CA THR A 606 30.34 2.92 -5.90
C THR A 606 31.01 1.57 -6.08
N ASP A 607 30.51 0.51 -5.45
CA ASP A 607 31.02 -0.85 -5.61
C ASP A 607 30.56 -1.45 -6.93
N GLU A 608 31.50 -1.72 -7.85
CA GLU A 608 31.18 -2.24 -9.20
C GLU A 608 30.49 -3.60 -9.18
N LYS A 609 30.75 -4.45 -8.17
CA LYS A 609 30.11 -5.76 -8.06
C LYS A 609 28.67 -5.62 -7.65
N LEU A 610 28.38 -4.75 -6.68
CA LEU A 610 27.02 -4.46 -6.23
C LEU A 610 26.21 -3.79 -7.35
N ILE A 611 26.81 -2.87 -8.11
CA ILE A 611 26.17 -2.28 -9.30
C ILE A 611 25.78 -3.37 -10.29
N ALA A 612 26.70 -4.28 -10.62
CA ALA A 612 26.43 -5.37 -11.56
C ALA A 612 25.29 -6.30 -11.08
N VAL A 613 25.19 -6.57 -9.79
CA VAL A 613 24.08 -7.36 -9.21
C VAL A 613 22.75 -6.61 -9.36
N TYR A 614 22.73 -5.31 -9.10
CA TYR A 614 21.51 -4.51 -9.28
C TYR A 614 21.11 -4.36 -10.75
N GLU A 615 22.07 -4.19 -11.65
CA GLU A 615 21.81 -4.15 -13.10
C GLU A 615 21.20 -5.46 -13.60
N GLU A 616 21.72 -6.62 -13.17
CA GLU A 616 21.16 -7.92 -13.51
C GLU A 616 19.74 -8.08 -12.97
N PHE A 617 19.50 -7.76 -11.68
CA PHE A 617 18.16 -7.75 -11.11
C PHE A 617 17.19 -6.87 -11.91
N THR A 618 17.61 -5.64 -12.24
CA THR A 618 16.81 -4.70 -13.02
C THR A 618 16.51 -5.25 -14.43
N ASN A 619 17.49 -5.91 -15.08
CA ASN A 619 17.29 -6.56 -16.37
C ASN A 619 16.27 -7.71 -16.27
N MET A 620 16.30 -8.50 -15.20
CA MET A 620 15.32 -9.57 -14.97
C MET A 620 13.91 -9.02 -14.78
N VAL A 621 13.75 -7.94 -14.00
CA VAL A 621 12.46 -7.25 -13.83
C VAL A 621 11.95 -6.70 -15.15
N ASN A 622 12.80 -6.05 -15.94
CA ASN A 622 12.43 -5.54 -17.26
C ASN A 622 12.05 -6.65 -18.24
N ALA A 623 12.75 -7.79 -18.19
CA ALA A 623 12.41 -8.95 -19.02
C ALA A 623 11.03 -9.54 -18.64
N ALA A 624 10.72 -9.61 -17.34
CA ALA A 624 9.40 -10.04 -16.87
C ALA A 624 8.30 -9.05 -17.28
N ASN A 625 8.57 -7.73 -17.19
CA ASN A 625 7.66 -6.68 -17.64
C ASN A 625 7.28 -6.82 -19.13
N ALA A 626 8.21 -7.24 -19.96
CA ALA A 626 8.00 -7.42 -21.40
C ALA A 626 7.12 -8.62 -21.75
N ILE A 627 6.80 -9.50 -20.80
CA ILE A 627 5.90 -10.65 -21.02
C ILE A 627 4.47 -10.20 -20.74
N VAL A 628 3.65 -10.09 -21.81
CA VAL A 628 2.27 -9.57 -21.70
C VAL A 628 1.20 -10.59 -22.11
N GLY A 629 1.53 -11.58 -22.93
CA GLY A 629 0.58 -12.55 -23.47
C GLY A 629 0.48 -13.87 -22.68
N ASP A 630 1.36 -14.11 -21.72
CA ASP A 630 1.44 -15.35 -20.93
C ASP A 630 1.72 -14.98 -19.45
N MET A 631 0.67 -14.96 -18.65
CA MET A 631 0.77 -14.53 -17.25
C MET A 631 1.57 -15.52 -16.39
N ASP A 632 1.50 -16.83 -16.68
CA ASP A 632 2.31 -17.81 -15.96
C ASP A 632 3.80 -17.62 -16.26
N ALA A 633 4.17 -17.39 -17.52
CA ALA A 633 5.54 -17.08 -17.88
C ALA A 633 6.01 -15.74 -17.27
N ARG A 634 5.13 -14.74 -17.21
CA ARG A 634 5.40 -13.46 -16.56
C ARG A 634 5.69 -13.65 -15.06
N TYR A 635 4.82 -14.36 -14.35
CA TYR A 635 4.98 -14.60 -12.91
C TYR A 635 6.21 -15.48 -12.62
N GLU A 636 6.51 -16.46 -13.46
CA GLU A 636 7.72 -17.28 -13.32
C GLU A 636 8.99 -16.43 -13.48
N ALA A 637 9.03 -15.51 -14.44
CA ALA A 637 10.14 -14.59 -14.64
C ALA A 637 10.32 -13.63 -13.45
N TYR A 638 9.23 -13.12 -12.88
CA TYR A 638 9.29 -12.33 -11.65
C TYR A 638 9.77 -13.16 -10.45
N ALA A 639 9.32 -14.42 -10.33
CA ALA A 639 9.76 -15.28 -9.24
C ALA A 639 11.27 -15.58 -9.32
N ASP A 640 11.84 -15.64 -10.53
CA ASP A 640 13.29 -15.73 -10.73
C ASP A 640 14.01 -14.44 -10.34
N ALA A 641 13.45 -13.27 -10.68
CA ALA A 641 14.00 -11.98 -10.30
C ALA A 641 13.96 -11.77 -8.77
N GLU A 642 12.84 -12.11 -8.11
CA GLU A 642 12.70 -12.00 -6.66
C GLU A 642 13.66 -12.95 -5.94
N LYS A 643 13.76 -14.20 -6.41
CA LYS A 643 14.77 -15.14 -5.90
C LYS A 643 16.17 -14.55 -6.00
N TYR A 644 16.56 -14.00 -7.16
CA TYR A 644 17.86 -13.39 -7.36
C TYR A 644 18.13 -12.25 -6.38
N MET A 645 17.19 -11.33 -6.22
CA MET A 645 17.26 -10.22 -5.27
C MET A 645 17.49 -10.70 -3.84
N ILE A 646 16.76 -11.74 -3.42
CA ILE A 646 16.84 -12.29 -2.06
C ILE A 646 18.15 -13.06 -1.86
N GLU A 647 18.58 -13.87 -2.81
CA GLU A 647 19.83 -14.65 -2.75
C GLU A 647 21.09 -13.77 -2.66
N HIS A 648 21.05 -12.55 -3.24
CA HIS A 648 22.10 -11.55 -3.10
C HIS A 648 21.90 -10.61 -1.89
N ALA A 649 20.86 -10.84 -1.11
CA ALA A 649 20.46 -10.01 0.03
C ALA A 649 20.48 -8.50 -0.30
N LEU A 650 19.90 -8.12 -1.45
CA LEU A 650 19.69 -6.71 -1.79
C LEU A 650 18.67 -6.08 -0.85
N VAL A 651 17.68 -6.87 -0.44
CA VAL A 651 16.71 -6.59 0.59
C VAL A 651 16.53 -7.86 1.43
N ILE A 652 16.12 -7.72 2.69
CA ILE A 652 15.88 -8.87 3.56
C ILE A 652 14.41 -8.89 3.95
N PRO A 653 13.58 -9.82 3.41
CA PRO A 653 12.21 -10.02 3.85
C PRO A 653 12.15 -10.24 5.36
N TRP A 654 11.19 -9.63 6.04
CA TRP A 654 11.21 -9.59 7.50
C TRP A 654 9.93 -10.12 8.13
N TYR A 655 8.80 -9.41 7.98
CA TYR A 655 7.55 -9.84 8.60
C TYR A 655 6.31 -9.40 7.81
N LYS A 656 5.18 -9.98 8.19
CA LYS A 656 3.83 -9.54 7.91
C LYS A 656 3.05 -9.46 9.21
N ASN A 657 2.03 -8.61 9.30
CA ASN A 657 1.23 -8.50 10.51
C ASN A 657 0.13 -9.57 10.54
N VAL A 658 0.16 -10.38 11.59
CA VAL A 658 -0.90 -11.32 11.96
C VAL A 658 -1.25 -11.06 13.43
N LEU A 659 -2.39 -10.44 13.66
CA LEU A 659 -2.80 -9.94 14.96
C LEU A 659 -3.82 -10.86 15.64
N TRP A 660 -4.07 -10.64 16.90
CA TRP A 660 -5.12 -11.30 17.66
C TRP A 660 -6.25 -10.33 17.98
N GLN A 661 -7.48 -10.83 17.97
CA GLN A 661 -8.68 -10.04 18.17
C GLN A 661 -9.73 -10.80 18.94
N VAL A 662 -10.72 -10.06 19.47
CA VAL A 662 -12.04 -10.59 19.83
C VAL A 662 -13.05 -9.90 18.92
N THR A 663 -13.93 -10.66 18.26
CA THR A 663 -14.72 -10.13 17.15
C THR A 663 -16.10 -10.77 17.03
N HIS A 664 -17.04 -9.96 16.56
CA HIS A 664 -18.39 -10.36 16.15
C HIS A 664 -18.52 -10.53 14.62
N VAL A 665 -17.41 -10.52 13.88
CA VAL A 665 -17.43 -10.66 12.43
C VAL A 665 -16.60 -11.86 11.98
N ASN A 666 -17.08 -12.56 10.95
CA ASN A 666 -16.32 -13.53 10.21
C ASN A 666 -15.41 -12.82 9.20
N ASP A 667 -14.10 -12.72 9.46
CA ASP A 667 -13.17 -12.06 8.56
C ASP A 667 -13.13 -12.69 7.16
N TYR A 668 -13.46 -13.98 7.05
CA TYR A 668 -13.45 -14.70 5.77
C TYR A 668 -14.61 -14.30 4.85
N SER A 669 -15.62 -13.60 5.37
CA SER A 669 -16.72 -13.02 4.59
C SER A 669 -16.39 -11.62 4.04
N LYS A 670 -15.42 -10.93 4.64
CA LYS A 670 -15.01 -9.57 4.22
C LYS A 670 -14.36 -9.60 2.85
N ILE A 671 -14.48 -8.52 2.11
CA ILE A 671 -13.66 -8.29 0.92
C ILE A 671 -12.19 -8.53 1.27
N TYR A 672 -11.51 -9.31 0.45
CA TYR A 672 -10.06 -9.43 0.47
C TYR A 672 -9.48 -8.56 -0.64
N ALA A 673 -8.75 -7.52 -0.27
CA ALA A 673 -8.11 -6.64 -1.25
C ALA A 673 -6.58 -6.79 -1.14
N PRO A 674 -5.96 -7.71 -1.92
CA PRO A 674 -4.50 -7.88 -1.92
C PRO A 674 -3.80 -6.66 -2.51
N TYR A 675 -4.54 -5.83 -3.22
CA TYR A 675 -4.13 -4.53 -3.80
C TYR A 675 -5.30 -3.53 -3.70
N GLY A 676 -5.04 -2.26 -4.04
CA GLY A 676 -6.06 -1.21 -4.00
C GLY A 676 -6.50 -0.84 -2.58
N ILE A 677 -7.71 -0.29 -2.44
CA ILE A 677 -8.20 0.31 -1.19
C ILE A 677 -9.48 -0.33 -0.63
N GLN A 678 -9.97 -1.43 -1.21
CA GLN A 678 -11.32 -1.95 -0.94
C GLN A 678 -11.44 -2.76 0.36
N GLY A 679 -10.33 -3.11 1.04
CA GLY A 679 -10.30 -4.04 2.18
C GLY A 679 -11.12 -3.60 3.41
N ASP A 680 -11.35 -2.30 3.57
CA ASP A 680 -12.13 -1.74 4.69
C ASP A 680 -13.62 -1.48 4.35
N LYS A 681 -14.10 -1.98 3.20
CA LYS A 681 -15.49 -1.80 2.79
C LYS A 681 -16.44 -2.71 3.57
N PHE A 682 -17.44 -2.13 4.23
CA PHE A 682 -18.47 -2.85 4.99
C PHE A 682 -19.56 -3.43 4.07
N LYS A 683 -19.17 -4.33 3.23
CA LYS A 683 -20.06 -4.99 2.26
C LYS A 683 -19.92 -6.50 2.37
N ASN A 684 -21.05 -7.20 2.40
CA ASN A 684 -21.13 -8.67 2.50
C ASN A 684 -20.57 -9.26 3.82
N TRP A 685 -20.44 -8.46 4.87
CA TRP A 685 -19.92 -8.96 6.13
C TRP A 685 -20.91 -9.92 6.79
N GLU A 686 -20.45 -11.10 7.14
CA GLU A 686 -21.17 -12.04 7.99
C GLU A 686 -20.82 -11.77 9.46
N THR A 687 -21.85 -11.47 10.26
CA THR A 687 -21.68 -11.11 11.67
C THR A 687 -22.56 -11.93 12.57
N SER A 688 -22.27 -11.93 13.88
CA SER A 688 -23.07 -12.56 14.92
C SER A 688 -23.26 -11.62 16.10
N VAL A 689 -24.42 -11.67 16.74
CA VAL A 689 -24.66 -10.96 18.01
C VAL A 689 -23.77 -11.48 19.15
N ASP A 690 -23.35 -12.75 19.10
CA ASP A 690 -22.35 -13.31 20.00
C ASP A 690 -20.95 -13.21 19.34
N ALA A 691 -19.92 -12.94 20.13
CA ALA A 691 -18.53 -12.99 19.65
C ALA A 691 -18.17 -14.43 19.23
N TYR A 692 -17.38 -14.55 18.14
CA TYR A 692 -16.92 -15.85 17.68
C TYR A 692 -15.93 -16.46 18.67
N THR A 693 -16.16 -17.76 19.01
CA THR A 693 -15.20 -18.54 19.79
C THR A 693 -13.98 -18.91 18.94
N THR A 694 -12.84 -19.17 19.59
CA THR A 694 -11.63 -19.68 18.94
C THR A 694 -11.92 -20.95 18.12
N GLU A 695 -12.76 -21.87 18.64
CA GLU A 695 -13.14 -23.11 17.94
C GLU A 695 -14.00 -22.83 16.70
N ASP A 696 -15.02 -21.96 16.81
CA ASP A 696 -15.88 -21.63 15.68
C ASP A 696 -15.11 -20.88 14.57
N TYR A 697 -14.20 -20.00 14.97
CA TYR A 697 -13.38 -19.26 14.02
C TYR A 697 -12.41 -20.19 13.25
N ALA A 698 -11.89 -21.23 13.90
CA ALA A 698 -11.10 -22.27 13.23
C ALA A 698 -11.94 -23.02 12.16
N LYS A 699 -13.22 -23.34 12.46
CA LYS A 699 -14.13 -23.95 11.47
C LYS A 699 -14.39 -23.04 10.27
N LEU A 700 -14.52 -21.72 10.50
CA LEU A 700 -14.66 -20.73 9.42
C LEU A 700 -13.42 -20.70 8.55
N ALA A 701 -12.22 -20.71 9.16
CA ALA A 701 -10.94 -20.73 8.45
C ALA A 701 -10.80 -22.00 7.58
N GLU A 702 -11.14 -23.17 8.14
CA GLU A 702 -11.10 -24.44 7.41
C GLU A 702 -12.09 -24.47 6.23
N ALA A 703 -13.32 -23.97 6.44
CA ALA A 703 -14.33 -23.89 5.39
C ALA A 703 -13.89 -22.95 4.25
N TYR A 704 -13.28 -21.82 4.59
CA TYR A 704 -12.72 -20.90 3.61
C TYR A 704 -11.57 -21.53 2.82
N ALA A 705 -10.61 -22.16 3.50
CA ALA A 705 -9.48 -22.84 2.87
C ALA A 705 -9.92 -24.01 1.97
N ALA A 706 -11.01 -24.71 2.32
CA ALA A 706 -11.59 -25.76 1.51
C ALA A 706 -12.40 -25.25 0.29
N GLY A 707 -12.52 -23.93 0.11
CA GLY A 707 -13.35 -23.33 -0.96
C GLY A 707 -14.87 -23.60 -0.79
N THR A 708 -15.30 -24.03 0.40
CA THR A 708 -16.71 -24.26 0.74
C THR A 708 -17.37 -23.03 1.36
N ALA A 709 -16.55 -22.04 1.70
CA ALA A 709 -16.97 -20.69 2.06
C ALA A 709 -17.17 -19.87 0.78
N LYS A 710 -18.40 -19.52 0.45
CA LYS A 710 -18.76 -18.68 -0.71
C LYS A 710 -18.97 -17.24 -0.26
#